data_e6b530ffa1499cbe02967d8a697cc0e3
#
_entry.id   e6b530ffa1499cbe02967d8a697cc0e3
#
_cell.length_a   1.000
_cell.length_b   1.000
_cell.length_c   1.000
_cell.angle_alpha   90.00
_cell.angle_beta   90.00
_cell.angle_gamma   90.00
#
_symmetry.space_group_name_H-M   'P 1'
#
loop_
_entity.id
_entity.type
_entity.pdbx_description
1 polymer ?
#
loop_
_entity_poly.entity_id
_entity_poly.type
_entity_poly.pdbx_seq_one_letter_code
_entity_poly.pdbx_strand_id
1 'polypeptide(L)'
;MIMDKLPKDRQHKLMLFKFIYDIRIFLAFSLLLFNAFTLDIAAEKHTFEAESAKLIGGASKLLDREASGGFLVSLNKPDDGIRFAGLPAAGKLAIRYASSRVGLISVSVNNQPMQKLNVHSSGNPICSFLYAIIDIAIPSDAMLTISLVTNDMTVNIDQIIVGDDDLGLQPDIWNLPPLPVAVGPYPADWKGLSRIYTVPDWWREAKFGAWAHWDPQSMPEQGDWYARGMYIQGNRQYEYNLKNFGHPSEYGYKDICHNWVIDRWNPAELMDLFVDMGARYFMAMGVHHDNFDCWNSAYQPWNSVNIGPRQDIVGTWEKVARQHGLRFGIGFHNSPPRTWGQFMPVRYTSDKTGPMKGVPYDALQTIWDGKGKWWEGLDPVDLYGPVHDKKDPLNSPFANQFMWRVDDAITKYHPDVIYFDEAAGDTLVDLGVKMGLGFLAPPLVANYYNKSLKWNIGKMDVVINLKCVGGHYNSFKNTPELIPIVERALVKSSEAIIESEIMAYPFQTETSIADWHYQTGQKYMDAKKAIGLLMQNVSRNGTMLLNITQHGRGDLDPQVIRICKDIGAWLKINGEAIYGSRPFEVYGENSVCYTRNNGNVYATLLDWSGGPITFKALRVGGATLGKVSKVEMLGSDVPLTFVQNDQGLTVTLSDSVQPMPGIADQPLASRCRVLRVTHDRGWINDDDPGTMAPGWHRRCNLGTGDFNNDLTTSNTPGDIWSCSFTGSSVVVIAPKEAGAGRIEIQIDGKTHATADLSTTDTRQARQVVCEISGLTSGKHTINIVNRGPGPVNVDAILVQ
;
A
#
# COMPACT_ATOMS: atom_id res chain seq x y z
N MET A 1 31.68 45.45 -57.81
CA MET A 1 31.32 46.45 -58.82
C MET A 1 29.83 46.82 -58.91
N ILE A 2 29.05 46.42 -57.83
CA ILE A 2 27.64 46.84 -57.71
C ILE A 2 27.42 47.68 -56.43
N MET A 3 28.38 47.71 -55.49
CA MET A 3 28.29 48.43 -54.23
C MET A 3 28.54 49.96 -54.29
N ASP A 4 29.21 50.45 -55.31
CA ASP A 4 29.63 51.87 -55.41
C ASP A 4 28.53 52.80 -55.95
N LYS A 5 27.34 52.29 -56.32
CA LYS A 5 26.24 53.09 -56.87
C LYS A 5 25.05 53.30 -55.95
N LEU A 6 25.16 52.91 -54.65
CA LEU A 6 24.09 53.09 -53.68
C LEU A 6 24.33 54.29 -52.76
N PRO A 7 23.29 55.04 -52.33
CA PRO A 7 23.42 56.15 -51.39
C PRO A 7 24.13 55.74 -50.15
N LYS A 8 24.99 56.54 -49.49
CA LYS A 8 25.82 56.21 -48.33
C LYS A 8 25.03 55.63 -47.15
N ASP A 9 23.79 56.03 -47.00
CA ASP A 9 22.91 55.48 -45.89
C ASP A 9 22.49 54.04 -46.16
N ARG A 10 22.35 53.55 -47.36
CA ARG A 10 22.09 52.16 -47.73
C ARG A 10 23.35 51.32 -47.70
N GLN A 11 24.50 51.84 -47.93
CA GLN A 11 25.79 51.12 -47.79
C GLN A 11 26.06 50.81 -46.32
N HIS A 12 25.79 51.72 -45.38
CA HIS A 12 25.92 51.48 -43.92
C HIS A 12 24.95 50.46 -43.44
N LYS A 13 23.71 50.47 -43.88
CA LYS A 13 22.72 49.44 -43.47
C LYS A 13 23.07 48.05 -44.01
N LEU A 14 23.60 47.94 -45.21
CA LEU A 14 24.05 46.65 -45.75
C LEU A 14 25.33 46.14 -45.06
N MET A 15 26.26 46.97 -44.69
CA MET A 15 27.44 46.60 -43.91
C MET A 15 27.02 46.14 -42.48
N LEU A 16 26.09 46.85 -41.89
CA LEU A 16 25.58 46.48 -40.56
C LEU A 16 24.81 45.14 -40.60
N PHE A 17 24.04 44.91 -41.67
CA PHE A 17 23.32 43.64 -41.90
C PHE A 17 24.28 42.45 -42.14
N LYS A 18 25.36 42.69 -42.91
CA LYS A 18 26.39 41.68 -43.14
C LYS A 18 27.17 41.37 -41.86
N PHE A 19 27.52 42.39 -41.06
CA PHE A 19 28.21 42.23 -39.78
C PHE A 19 27.35 41.46 -38.76
N ILE A 20 26.03 41.73 -38.69
CA ILE A 20 25.09 41.02 -37.79
C ILE A 20 24.87 39.58 -38.28
N TYR A 21 24.87 39.33 -39.62
CA TYR A 21 24.72 38.01 -40.22
C TYR A 21 25.97 37.15 -39.95
N ASP A 22 27.16 37.72 -40.11
CA ASP A 22 28.44 37.05 -39.85
C ASP A 22 28.61 36.71 -38.37
N ILE A 23 28.16 37.61 -37.42
CA ILE A 23 28.15 37.34 -35.98
C ILE A 23 27.15 36.20 -35.63
N ARG A 24 25.97 36.15 -36.28
CA ARG A 24 25.00 35.08 -36.03
C ARG A 24 25.51 33.71 -36.52
N ILE A 25 26.21 33.70 -37.67
CA ILE A 25 26.85 32.48 -38.18
C ILE A 25 27.99 32.04 -37.28
N PHE A 26 28.79 32.99 -36.75
CA PHE A 26 29.89 32.67 -35.83
C PHE A 26 29.38 32.16 -34.50
N LEU A 27 28.31 32.77 -33.95
CA LEU A 27 27.64 32.28 -32.73
C LEU A 27 26.98 30.95 -32.95
N ALA A 28 26.33 30.71 -34.09
CA ALA A 28 25.72 29.40 -34.39
C ALA A 28 26.80 28.32 -34.60
N PHE A 29 27.91 28.63 -35.20
CA PHE A 29 29.04 27.70 -35.34
C PHE A 29 29.76 27.44 -34.00
N SER A 30 29.88 28.46 -33.15
CA SER A 30 30.43 28.32 -31.82
C SER A 30 29.50 27.50 -30.91
N LEU A 31 28.17 27.65 -31.01
CA LEU A 31 27.19 26.81 -30.31
C LEU A 31 27.20 25.36 -30.86
N LEU A 32 27.36 25.15 -32.15
CA LEU A 32 27.48 23.80 -32.73
C LEU A 32 28.79 23.12 -32.35
N LEU A 33 29.89 23.87 -32.24
CA LEU A 33 31.19 23.36 -31.78
C LEU A 33 31.16 23.11 -30.24
N PHE A 34 30.42 23.90 -29.45
CA PHE A 34 30.25 23.64 -28.02
C PHE A 34 29.36 22.42 -27.75
N ASN A 35 28.35 22.14 -28.59
CA ASN A 35 27.54 20.91 -28.51
C ASN A 35 28.22 19.68 -29.15
N ALA A 36 29.30 19.87 -29.92
CA ALA A 36 30.06 18.75 -30.49
C ALA A 36 31.25 18.31 -29.64
N PHE A 37 31.50 18.98 -28.50
CA PHE A 37 32.53 18.67 -27.53
C PHE A 37 32.01 18.41 -26.11
N THR A 38 30.73 18.12 -25.91
CA THR A 38 30.35 17.25 -24.82
C THR A 38 30.68 15.81 -25.30
N LEU A 39 31.93 15.47 -25.29
CA LEU A 39 32.33 14.11 -25.08
C LEU A 39 31.59 13.69 -23.79
N ASP A 40 30.61 12.77 -23.91
CA ASP A 40 30.27 11.88 -22.83
C ASP A 40 31.59 11.21 -22.44
N ILE A 41 32.30 11.78 -21.47
CA ILE A 41 33.28 11.06 -20.70
C ILE A 41 32.43 10.10 -19.94
N ALA A 42 32.22 8.89 -20.49
CA ALA A 42 31.65 7.79 -19.74
C ALA A 42 32.44 7.73 -18.44
N ALA A 43 31.76 7.91 -17.30
CA ALA A 43 32.39 7.89 -16.01
C ALA A 43 33.25 6.63 -15.92
N GLU A 44 34.53 6.79 -15.61
CA GLU A 44 35.49 5.69 -15.62
C GLU A 44 35.07 4.70 -14.53
N LYS A 45 34.66 3.50 -14.94
CA LYS A 45 34.31 2.41 -14.00
C LYS A 45 35.43 1.42 -13.90
N HIS A 46 35.71 0.95 -12.71
CA HIS A 46 36.75 0.01 -12.40
C HIS A 46 36.17 -1.25 -11.77
N THR A 47 36.57 -2.41 -12.31
CA THR A 47 36.11 -3.71 -11.84
C THR A 47 37.26 -4.45 -11.14
N PHE A 48 36.94 -5.10 -10.00
CA PHE A 48 37.91 -5.87 -9.23
C PHE A 48 37.34 -7.24 -8.85
N GLU A 49 37.99 -8.30 -9.24
CA GLU A 49 37.59 -9.68 -8.95
C GLU A 49 37.77 -9.99 -7.46
N ALA A 50 36.81 -10.67 -6.84
CA ALA A 50 36.83 -10.97 -5.41
C ALA A 50 37.95 -11.91 -5.03
N GLU A 51 38.26 -12.87 -5.91
CA GLU A 51 39.35 -13.81 -5.69
C GLU A 51 40.77 -13.19 -5.77
N SER A 52 40.87 -11.98 -6.33
CA SER A 52 42.14 -11.22 -6.33
C SER A 52 42.31 -10.40 -5.02
N ALA A 53 41.25 -10.24 -4.24
CA ALA A 53 41.28 -9.49 -3.00
C ALA A 53 41.97 -10.26 -1.86
N LYS A 54 42.35 -9.55 -0.79
CA LYS A 54 42.87 -10.17 0.42
C LYS A 54 41.74 -10.84 1.20
N LEU A 55 41.82 -12.15 1.40
CA LEU A 55 40.89 -12.92 2.21
C LEU A 55 41.11 -12.65 3.71
N ILE A 56 40.03 -12.59 4.48
CA ILE A 56 39.99 -12.35 5.92
C ILE A 56 39.17 -13.45 6.59
N GLY A 57 39.61 -13.88 7.79
CA GLY A 57 38.89 -14.92 8.55
C GLY A 57 38.95 -16.28 7.85
N GLY A 58 37.79 -16.90 7.74
CA GLY A 58 37.65 -18.20 7.06
C GLY A 58 37.14 -18.06 5.61
N ALA A 59 37.14 -16.86 5.02
CA ALA A 59 36.80 -16.66 3.63
C ALA A 59 37.58 -17.56 2.68
N SER A 60 36.96 -18.18 1.70
CA SER A 60 37.57 -19.16 0.81
C SER A 60 37.10 -19.02 -0.63
N LYS A 61 37.98 -19.37 -1.58
CA LYS A 61 37.65 -19.38 -3.01
C LYS A 61 36.81 -20.61 -3.37
N LEU A 62 35.80 -20.40 -4.19
CA LEU A 62 34.93 -21.44 -4.73
C LEU A 62 34.95 -21.36 -6.26
N LEU A 63 35.14 -22.47 -6.93
CA LEU A 63 35.08 -22.51 -8.41
C LEU A 63 33.63 -22.35 -8.88
N ASP A 64 33.44 -21.41 -9.79
CA ASP A 64 32.11 -21.19 -10.43
C ASP A 64 32.32 -20.80 -11.89
N ARG A 65 31.65 -21.51 -12.82
CA ARG A 65 31.86 -21.33 -14.25
C ARG A 65 31.25 -20.03 -14.80
N GLU A 66 30.26 -19.50 -14.11
CA GLU A 66 29.53 -18.29 -14.47
C GLU A 66 30.09 -17.05 -13.75
N ALA A 67 31.03 -17.23 -12.85
CA ALA A 67 31.76 -16.12 -12.21
C ALA A 67 32.68 -15.44 -13.22
N SER A 68 32.86 -14.13 -13.12
CA SER A 68 33.63 -13.31 -14.06
C SER A 68 35.11 -13.73 -14.15
N GLY A 69 35.75 -14.02 -13.03
CA GLY A 69 37.12 -14.57 -12.93
C GLY A 69 37.16 -16.08 -12.84
N GLY A 70 36.02 -16.78 -12.92
CA GLY A 70 35.92 -18.22 -12.74
C GLY A 70 35.92 -18.71 -11.30
N PHE A 71 35.98 -17.80 -10.33
CA PHE A 71 35.94 -18.08 -8.91
C PHE A 71 35.06 -17.09 -8.17
N LEU A 72 34.42 -17.56 -7.09
CA LEU A 72 33.75 -16.77 -6.06
C LEU A 72 34.57 -16.74 -4.78
N VAL A 73 34.30 -15.76 -3.92
CA VAL A 73 34.80 -15.82 -2.53
C VAL A 73 33.61 -16.02 -1.60
N SER A 74 33.61 -17.15 -0.92
CA SER A 74 32.57 -17.53 0.05
C SER A 74 32.86 -16.94 1.42
N LEU A 75 31.87 -16.23 1.96
CA LEU A 75 31.79 -15.69 3.31
C LEU A 75 30.71 -16.46 4.08
N ASN A 76 31.05 -17.26 5.08
CA ASN A 76 30.13 -18.23 5.67
C ASN A 76 29.83 -18.00 7.15
N LYS A 77 30.62 -17.21 7.85
CA LYS A 77 30.45 -16.96 9.29
C LYS A 77 30.93 -15.55 9.66
N PRO A 78 30.55 -15.02 10.81
CA PRO A 78 31.09 -13.77 11.34
C PRO A 78 32.65 -13.78 11.30
N ASP A 79 33.22 -12.62 11.02
CA ASP A 79 34.65 -12.35 10.79
C ASP A 79 35.22 -12.84 9.46
N ASP A 80 34.41 -13.53 8.61
CA ASP A 80 34.82 -13.77 7.22
C ASP A 80 34.68 -12.47 6.41
N GLY A 81 35.61 -12.22 5.51
CA GLY A 81 35.59 -11.04 4.66
C GLY A 81 36.60 -11.04 3.54
N ILE A 82 36.51 -10.03 2.70
CA ILE A 82 37.45 -9.69 1.65
C ILE A 82 37.85 -8.22 1.72
N ARG A 83 39.08 -7.92 1.34
CA ARG A 83 39.59 -6.56 1.35
C ARG A 83 40.26 -6.20 0.05
N PHE A 84 39.79 -5.16 -0.58
CA PHE A 84 40.39 -4.53 -1.73
C PHE A 84 41.22 -3.32 -1.27
N ALA A 85 42.31 -3.03 -1.95
CA ALA A 85 43.18 -1.90 -1.65
C ALA A 85 43.55 -1.16 -2.95
N GLY A 86 43.89 0.14 -2.81
CA GLY A 86 44.28 0.94 -3.97
C GLY A 86 43.11 1.28 -4.89
N LEU A 87 41.90 1.40 -4.34
CA LEU A 87 40.72 1.74 -5.14
C LEU A 87 40.78 3.19 -5.62
N PRO A 88 40.33 3.49 -6.86
CA PRO A 88 40.18 4.86 -7.32
C PRO A 88 39.09 5.60 -6.53
N ALA A 89 39.08 6.93 -6.62
CA ALA A 89 37.99 7.73 -6.10
C ALA A 89 36.68 7.37 -6.82
N ALA A 90 35.60 7.18 -6.03
CA ALA A 90 34.29 6.83 -6.58
C ALA A 90 33.16 7.25 -5.65
N GLY A 91 31.97 7.50 -6.19
CA GLY A 91 30.75 7.78 -5.45
C GLY A 91 29.83 6.60 -5.28
N LYS A 92 30.05 5.51 -6.06
CA LYS A 92 29.19 4.32 -6.08
C LYS A 92 30.03 3.03 -6.01
N LEU A 93 29.42 2.04 -5.38
CA LEU A 93 29.92 0.66 -5.32
C LEU A 93 28.80 -0.29 -5.75
N ALA A 94 29.07 -1.17 -6.71
CA ALA A 94 28.26 -2.34 -6.98
C ALA A 94 29.03 -3.61 -6.57
N ILE A 95 28.37 -4.52 -5.88
CA ILE A 95 28.88 -5.83 -5.50
C ILE A 95 28.10 -6.89 -6.26
N ARG A 96 28.74 -7.64 -7.14
CA ARG A 96 28.15 -8.82 -7.79
C ARG A 96 28.32 -10.03 -6.88
N TYR A 97 27.21 -10.68 -6.57
CA TYR A 97 27.19 -11.75 -5.57
C TYR A 97 26.16 -12.84 -5.90
N ALA A 98 26.33 -14.01 -5.27
CA ALA A 98 25.35 -15.08 -5.24
C ALA A 98 24.97 -15.45 -3.81
N SER A 99 23.70 -15.69 -3.54
CA SER A 99 23.17 -16.06 -2.23
C SER A 99 21.89 -16.87 -2.34
N SER A 100 21.67 -17.81 -1.41
CA SER A 100 20.40 -18.55 -1.28
C SER A 100 19.44 -17.96 -0.25
N ARG A 101 19.81 -16.83 0.40
CA ARG A 101 19.06 -16.22 1.50
C ARG A 101 18.98 -14.71 1.37
N VAL A 102 18.03 -14.12 2.07
CA VAL A 102 17.89 -12.68 2.26
C VAL A 102 18.49 -12.27 3.60
N GLY A 103 19.25 -11.19 3.65
CA GLY A 103 19.80 -10.65 4.88
C GLY A 103 20.72 -9.45 4.64
N LEU A 104 21.74 -9.31 5.49
CA LEU A 104 22.65 -8.18 5.48
C LEU A 104 24.09 -8.66 5.32
N ILE A 105 24.91 -7.82 4.69
CA ILE A 105 26.37 -7.87 4.74
C ILE A 105 26.90 -6.51 5.19
N SER A 106 28.16 -6.46 5.59
CA SER A 106 28.79 -5.23 6.08
C SER A 106 29.88 -4.75 5.14
N VAL A 107 29.86 -3.44 4.84
CA VAL A 107 30.85 -2.76 3.97
C VAL A 107 31.50 -1.63 4.75
N SER A 108 32.81 -1.50 4.65
CA SER A 108 33.59 -0.43 5.31
C SER A 108 34.68 0.10 4.37
N VAL A 109 34.84 1.42 4.32
CA VAL A 109 35.89 2.12 3.58
C VAL A 109 36.88 2.71 4.58
N ASN A 110 38.19 2.45 4.41
CA ASN A 110 39.27 2.97 5.25
C ASN A 110 39.04 2.80 6.76
N ASN A 111 38.46 1.64 7.16
CA ASN A 111 38.07 1.34 8.55
C ASN A 111 37.04 2.34 9.17
N GLN A 112 36.33 3.10 8.37
CA GLN A 112 35.21 3.90 8.85
C GLN A 112 34.08 2.98 9.37
N PRO A 113 33.07 3.52 10.10
CA PRO A 113 31.94 2.72 10.55
C PRO A 113 31.32 1.91 9.42
N MET A 114 30.99 0.64 9.71
CA MET A 114 30.41 -0.27 8.74
C MET A 114 29.03 0.19 8.31
N GLN A 115 28.78 0.17 7.01
CA GLN A 115 27.45 0.32 6.43
C GLN A 115 26.86 -1.07 6.18
N LYS A 116 25.59 -1.23 6.48
CA LYS A 116 24.83 -2.45 6.20
C LYS A 116 24.23 -2.39 4.80
N LEU A 117 24.43 -3.46 4.06
CA LEU A 117 23.91 -3.62 2.71
C LEU A 117 22.98 -4.82 2.66
N ASN A 118 21.77 -4.61 2.15
CA ASN A 118 20.82 -5.70 1.94
C ASN A 118 21.30 -6.60 0.80
N VAL A 119 21.21 -7.90 1.04
CA VAL A 119 21.51 -8.96 0.08
C VAL A 119 20.27 -9.81 -0.08
N HIS A 120 19.79 -9.96 -1.30
CA HIS A 120 18.67 -10.83 -1.61
C HIS A 120 19.16 -12.19 -2.12
N SER A 121 18.25 -13.16 -2.14
CA SER A 121 18.60 -14.44 -2.70
C SER A 121 18.65 -14.38 -4.22
N SER A 122 19.73 -14.87 -4.81
CA SER A 122 19.84 -15.10 -6.25
C SER A 122 19.22 -16.43 -6.69
N GLY A 123 18.63 -17.18 -5.74
CA GLY A 123 18.06 -18.52 -5.97
C GLY A 123 19.05 -19.64 -5.78
N ASN A 124 20.31 -19.41 -6.08
CA ASN A 124 21.38 -20.40 -5.92
C ASN A 124 22.65 -19.67 -5.41
N PRO A 125 23.44 -20.25 -4.49
CA PRO A 125 24.68 -19.65 -4.04
C PRO A 125 25.82 -19.71 -5.07
N ILE A 126 25.60 -20.36 -6.22
CA ILE A 126 26.51 -20.43 -7.36
C ILE A 126 25.77 -20.27 -8.68
N CYS A 127 26.47 -19.86 -9.75
CA CYS A 127 25.95 -19.75 -11.12
C CYS A 127 24.71 -18.84 -11.28
N SER A 128 24.41 -18.00 -10.30
CA SER A 128 23.28 -17.07 -10.33
C SER A 128 23.62 -15.82 -9.54
N PHE A 129 23.68 -14.68 -10.20
CA PHE A 129 24.24 -13.46 -9.63
C PHE A 129 23.24 -12.31 -9.61
N LEU A 130 23.38 -11.50 -8.57
CA LEU A 130 22.72 -10.22 -8.41
C LEU A 130 23.76 -9.13 -8.16
N TYR A 131 23.36 -7.87 -8.32
CA TYR A 131 24.15 -6.73 -7.94
C TYR A 131 23.53 -6.01 -6.74
N ALA A 132 24.34 -5.73 -5.72
CA ALA A 132 23.99 -4.81 -4.65
C ALA A 132 24.72 -3.49 -4.89
N ILE A 133 23.98 -2.42 -5.15
CA ILE A 133 24.53 -1.09 -5.45
C ILE A 133 24.29 -0.16 -4.26
N ILE A 134 25.33 0.59 -3.88
CA ILE A 134 25.27 1.53 -2.76
C ILE A 134 26.00 2.83 -3.13
N ASP A 135 25.41 3.96 -2.74
CA ASP A 135 26.10 5.25 -2.75
C ASP A 135 27.06 5.31 -1.55
N ILE A 136 28.32 5.37 -1.82
CA ILE A 136 29.37 5.35 -0.81
C ILE A 136 30.59 6.14 -1.30
N ALA A 137 31.07 7.08 -0.50
CA ALA A 137 32.26 7.85 -0.83
C ALA A 137 33.52 6.97 -0.67
N ILE A 138 34.18 6.70 -1.78
CA ILE A 138 35.44 5.96 -1.85
C ILE A 138 36.55 6.99 -2.23
N PRO A 139 37.45 7.36 -1.31
CA PRO A 139 38.59 8.22 -1.64
C PRO A 139 39.57 7.53 -2.58
N SER A 140 40.41 8.28 -3.30
CA SER A 140 41.52 7.69 -4.06
C SER A 140 42.47 6.91 -3.14
N ASP A 141 42.98 5.79 -3.60
CA ASP A 141 43.83 4.86 -2.87
C ASP A 141 43.14 4.25 -1.63
N ALA A 142 41.81 4.12 -1.69
CA ALA A 142 41.02 3.61 -0.58
C ALA A 142 41.18 2.09 -0.39
N MET A 143 40.88 1.68 0.84
CA MET A 143 40.73 0.31 1.24
C MET A 143 39.27 0.00 1.52
N LEU A 144 38.68 -0.94 0.77
CA LEU A 144 37.29 -1.39 0.94
C LEU A 144 37.31 -2.80 1.56
N THR A 145 36.53 -2.97 2.62
CA THR A 145 36.33 -4.30 3.24
C THR A 145 34.85 -4.67 3.16
N ILE A 146 34.55 -5.84 2.61
CA ILE A 146 33.26 -6.51 2.69
C ILE A 146 33.41 -7.65 3.68
N SER A 147 32.58 -7.73 4.71
CA SER A 147 32.68 -8.72 5.76
C SER A 147 31.35 -9.13 6.34
N LEU A 148 31.31 -10.23 7.07
CA LEU A 148 30.17 -10.63 7.88
C LEU A 148 30.46 -10.31 9.35
N VAL A 149 29.50 -9.72 10.03
CA VAL A 149 29.48 -9.59 11.49
C VAL A 149 28.32 -10.40 12.07
N THR A 150 28.19 -10.44 13.38
CA THR A 150 27.08 -11.14 14.04
C THR A 150 25.73 -10.72 13.45
N ASN A 151 24.92 -11.69 13.06
CA ASN A 151 23.62 -11.57 12.38
C ASN A 151 23.69 -11.20 10.87
N ASP A 152 24.87 -11.09 10.28
CA ASP A 152 25.00 -11.04 8.83
C ASP A 152 24.84 -12.43 8.22
N MET A 153 24.47 -12.49 6.97
CA MET A 153 24.19 -13.75 6.29
C MET A 153 25.34 -14.19 5.38
N THR A 154 25.37 -15.49 5.11
CA THR A 154 26.32 -16.08 4.17
C THR A 154 26.11 -15.57 2.75
N VAL A 155 27.20 -15.26 2.05
CA VAL A 155 27.19 -14.75 0.68
C VAL A 155 28.44 -15.18 -0.07
N ASN A 156 28.32 -15.38 -1.37
CA ASN A 156 29.44 -15.59 -2.28
C ASN A 156 29.62 -14.34 -3.13
N ILE A 157 30.81 -13.74 -3.07
CA ILE A 157 31.15 -12.52 -3.80
C ILE A 157 31.92 -12.89 -5.07
N ASP A 158 31.49 -12.33 -6.21
CA ASP A 158 32.16 -12.50 -7.51
C ASP A 158 33.10 -11.33 -7.78
N GLN A 159 32.61 -10.13 -7.85
CA GLN A 159 33.39 -8.92 -8.13
C GLN A 159 32.81 -7.69 -7.52
N ILE A 160 33.58 -6.60 -7.47
CA ILE A 160 33.09 -5.26 -7.20
C ILE A 160 33.32 -4.35 -8.42
N ILE A 161 32.42 -3.39 -8.61
CA ILE A 161 32.55 -2.31 -9.58
C ILE A 161 32.45 -1.00 -8.83
N VAL A 162 33.38 -0.09 -9.03
CA VAL A 162 33.38 1.25 -8.45
C VAL A 162 33.43 2.31 -9.54
N GLY A 163 32.76 3.43 -9.34
CA GLY A 163 32.71 4.54 -10.28
C GLY A 163 31.88 5.70 -9.73
N ASP A 164 31.70 6.72 -10.54
CA ASP A 164 30.86 7.86 -10.20
C ASP A 164 29.38 7.63 -10.60
N ASP A 165 28.65 8.61 -11.08
CA ASP A 165 27.18 8.63 -11.14
C ASP A 165 26.47 7.48 -11.86
N ASP A 166 27.02 6.93 -12.94
CA ASP A 166 26.43 5.80 -13.66
C ASP A 166 27.46 4.71 -13.90
N LEU A 167 27.29 3.56 -13.25
CA LEU A 167 28.20 2.42 -13.43
C LEU A 167 28.00 1.74 -14.80
N GLY A 168 27.11 2.26 -15.66
CA GLY A 168 26.77 1.67 -16.95
C GLY A 168 26.25 0.24 -16.82
N LEU A 169 25.86 -0.12 -15.62
CA LEU A 169 24.97 -1.24 -15.35
C LEU A 169 23.59 -0.73 -15.72
N GLN A 170 23.32 -0.60 -17.03
CA GLN A 170 21.93 -0.52 -17.48
C GLN A 170 21.28 -1.75 -16.86
N PRO A 171 20.28 -1.59 -16.00
CA PRO A 171 19.63 -2.75 -15.47
C PRO A 171 18.95 -3.42 -16.67
N ASP A 172 19.44 -4.56 -17.09
CA ASP A 172 18.57 -5.58 -17.57
C ASP A 172 17.50 -5.69 -16.46
N ILE A 173 16.29 -5.28 -16.79
CA ILE A 173 15.21 -5.22 -15.77
C ILE A 173 14.97 -6.55 -15.09
N TRP A 174 15.48 -7.64 -15.66
CA TRP A 174 15.44 -8.99 -15.12
C TRP A 174 16.69 -9.37 -14.32
N ASN A 175 17.71 -8.50 -14.25
CA ASN A 175 18.95 -8.68 -13.47
C ASN A 175 19.24 -7.50 -12.54
N LEU A 176 18.21 -6.85 -12.03
CA LEU A 176 18.37 -5.76 -11.07
C LEU A 176 19.00 -6.28 -9.77
N PRO A 177 19.92 -5.50 -9.15
CA PRO A 177 20.45 -5.82 -7.83
C PRO A 177 19.34 -5.79 -6.78
N PRO A 178 19.56 -6.41 -5.61
CA PRO A 178 18.66 -6.26 -4.49
C PRO A 178 18.48 -4.78 -4.11
N LEU A 179 17.23 -4.35 -3.90
CA LEU A 179 16.96 -3.00 -3.44
C LEU A 179 17.41 -2.84 -1.99
N PRO A 180 18.29 -1.87 -1.67
CA PRO A 180 18.65 -1.55 -0.28
C PRO A 180 17.41 -1.03 0.47
N VAL A 181 17.15 -1.55 1.67
CA VAL A 181 16.10 -1.03 2.54
C VAL A 181 16.54 0.32 3.12
N ALA A 182 15.68 1.33 3.02
CA ALA A 182 15.96 2.66 3.52
C ALA A 182 16.28 2.65 5.03
N VAL A 183 17.30 3.41 5.42
CA VAL A 183 17.69 3.53 6.83
C VAL A 183 16.61 4.26 7.62
N GLY A 184 16.24 3.71 8.79
CA GLY A 184 15.25 4.30 9.68
C GLY A 184 14.90 3.37 10.85
N PRO A 185 13.92 3.73 11.68
CA PRO A 185 13.57 2.98 12.87
C PRO A 185 12.79 1.68 12.60
N TYR A 186 12.20 1.52 11.41
CA TYR A 186 11.37 0.35 11.08
C TYR A 186 12.26 -0.78 10.55
N PRO A 187 12.44 -1.88 11.32
CA PRO A 187 13.29 -3.00 10.91
C PRO A 187 12.58 -3.89 9.88
N ALA A 188 13.37 -4.62 9.08
CA ALA A 188 12.86 -5.50 8.04
C ALA A 188 12.46 -6.90 8.61
N ASP A 189 11.68 -6.91 9.68
CA ASP A 189 11.10 -8.12 10.27
C ASP A 189 9.73 -7.85 10.89
N TRP A 190 8.85 -8.85 10.87
CA TRP A 190 7.47 -8.70 11.32
C TRP A 190 7.33 -8.34 12.80
N LYS A 191 8.17 -8.92 13.68
CA LYS A 191 8.11 -8.66 15.12
C LYS A 191 8.50 -7.22 15.45
N GLY A 192 9.57 -6.74 14.84
CA GLY A 192 10.02 -5.37 15.00
C GLY A 192 9.01 -4.37 14.45
N LEU A 193 8.51 -4.59 13.23
CA LEU A 193 7.47 -3.74 12.61
C LEU A 193 6.23 -3.65 13.49
N SER A 194 5.71 -4.78 13.98
CA SER A 194 4.49 -4.85 14.80
C SER A 194 4.60 -4.17 16.17
N ARG A 195 5.81 -3.87 16.62
CA ARG A 195 6.04 -3.18 17.92
C ARG A 195 6.07 -1.66 17.78
N ILE A 196 6.34 -1.17 16.58
CA ILE A 196 6.58 0.27 16.37
C ILE A 196 5.48 0.90 15.53
N TYR A 197 4.92 0.15 14.56
CA TYR A 197 3.91 0.67 13.68
C TYR A 197 2.57 0.83 14.39
N THR A 198 1.91 1.93 14.13
CA THR A 198 0.51 2.17 14.49
C THR A 198 -0.20 2.76 13.28
N VAL A 199 -1.37 2.23 12.97
CA VAL A 199 -2.19 2.74 11.86
C VAL A 199 -2.54 4.21 12.13
N PRO A 200 -2.24 5.15 11.21
CA PRO A 200 -2.53 6.56 11.40
C PRO A 200 -4.02 6.84 11.58
N ASP A 201 -4.35 7.78 12.47
CA ASP A 201 -5.74 8.14 12.77
C ASP A 201 -6.50 8.60 11.52
N TRP A 202 -5.86 9.38 10.65
CA TRP A 202 -6.52 9.84 9.43
C TRP A 202 -7.13 8.69 8.61
N TRP A 203 -6.44 7.53 8.54
CA TRP A 203 -6.92 6.37 7.78
C TRP A 203 -8.06 5.66 8.53
N ARG A 204 -7.91 5.50 9.87
CA ARG A 204 -8.97 4.95 10.73
C ARG A 204 -10.25 5.79 10.70
N GLU A 205 -10.12 7.10 10.50
CA GLU A 205 -11.21 8.07 10.45
C GLU A 205 -11.82 8.22 9.06
N ALA A 206 -11.05 7.98 8.02
CA ALA A 206 -11.48 8.13 6.62
C ALA A 206 -12.65 7.21 6.25
N LYS A 207 -12.61 5.95 6.65
CA LYS A 207 -13.66 4.92 6.50
C LYS A 207 -14.09 4.59 5.07
N PHE A 208 -13.91 5.49 4.10
CA PHE A 208 -14.38 5.32 2.73
C PHE A 208 -13.39 5.90 1.73
N GLY A 209 -12.97 5.07 0.77
CA GLY A 209 -12.10 5.44 -0.34
C GLY A 209 -12.71 5.08 -1.69
N ALA A 210 -12.26 5.79 -2.74
CA ALA A 210 -12.57 5.49 -4.13
C ALA A 210 -11.35 4.88 -4.82
N TRP A 211 -11.57 3.93 -5.73
CA TRP A 211 -10.54 3.29 -6.53
C TRP A 211 -10.84 3.44 -8.02
N ALA A 212 -9.84 3.79 -8.80
CA ALA A 212 -9.83 3.62 -10.23
C ALA A 212 -9.00 2.38 -10.59
N HIS A 213 -9.64 1.23 -10.69
CA HIS A 213 -9.06 -0.04 -11.16
C HIS A 213 -9.08 -0.02 -12.69
N TRP A 214 -8.19 0.79 -13.29
CA TRP A 214 -8.24 1.21 -14.67
C TRP A 214 -6.86 1.22 -15.30
N ASP A 215 -6.68 0.37 -16.30
CA ASP A 215 -5.46 0.09 -17.03
C ASP A 215 -5.79 -0.40 -18.46
N PRO A 216 -4.83 -0.86 -19.28
CA PRO A 216 -5.09 -1.30 -20.66
C PRO A 216 -6.15 -2.40 -20.79
N GLN A 217 -6.42 -3.22 -19.75
CA GLN A 217 -7.46 -4.24 -19.79
C GLN A 217 -8.86 -3.66 -19.95
N SER A 218 -9.04 -2.40 -19.58
CA SER A 218 -10.31 -1.66 -19.80
C SER A 218 -10.58 -1.36 -21.29
N MET A 219 -9.52 -1.35 -22.14
CA MET A 219 -9.64 -0.95 -23.54
C MET A 219 -10.64 -1.79 -24.35
N PRO A 220 -10.67 -3.13 -24.24
CA PRO A 220 -11.63 -3.95 -24.96
C PRO A 220 -13.04 -3.92 -24.40
N GLU A 221 -13.23 -3.40 -23.18
CA GLU A 221 -14.54 -3.36 -22.50
C GLU A 221 -15.18 -4.73 -22.31
N GLN A 222 -14.35 -5.73 -21.97
CA GLN A 222 -14.77 -7.13 -21.82
C GLN A 222 -14.57 -7.68 -20.40
N GLY A 223 -14.46 -6.77 -19.40
CA GLY A 223 -14.33 -7.14 -18.00
C GLY A 223 -12.93 -7.57 -17.60
N ASP A 224 -12.81 -7.99 -16.35
CA ASP A 224 -11.54 -8.31 -15.71
C ASP A 224 -10.83 -9.54 -16.34
N TRP A 225 -9.52 -9.60 -16.12
CA TRP A 225 -8.63 -10.67 -16.62
C TRP A 225 -8.58 -10.81 -18.15
N TYR A 226 -8.81 -9.73 -18.91
CA TYR A 226 -8.77 -9.77 -20.37
C TYR A 226 -7.41 -10.23 -20.90
N ALA A 227 -6.30 -9.73 -20.33
CA ALA A 227 -4.95 -10.12 -20.70
C ALA A 227 -4.67 -11.62 -20.55
N ARG A 228 -5.46 -12.34 -19.73
CA ARG A 228 -5.42 -13.80 -19.59
C ARG A 228 -6.41 -14.48 -20.51
N GLY A 229 -7.65 -14.02 -20.52
CA GLY A 229 -8.75 -14.65 -21.22
C GLY A 229 -8.57 -14.67 -22.74
N MET A 230 -7.93 -13.64 -23.30
CA MET A 230 -7.67 -13.55 -24.74
C MET A 230 -6.70 -14.62 -25.27
N TYR A 231 -5.95 -15.29 -24.39
CA TYR A 231 -5.03 -16.39 -24.74
C TYR A 231 -5.59 -17.79 -24.41
N ILE A 232 -6.87 -17.90 -24.09
CA ILE A 232 -7.52 -19.18 -23.78
C ILE A 232 -8.57 -19.47 -24.84
N GLN A 233 -8.22 -20.30 -25.82
CA GLN A 233 -9.14 -20.70 -26.89
C GLN A 233 -10.47 -21.22 -26.31
N GLY A 234 -11.62 -20.70 -26.79
CA GLY A 234 -12.95 -20.96 -26.27
C GLY A 234 -13.42 -20.11 -25.11
N ASN A 235 -12.55 -19.25 -24.54
CA ASN A 235 -12.96 -18.23 -23.58
C ASN A 235 -13.67 -17.08 -24.31
N ARG A 236 -14.70 -16.46 -23.69
CA ARG A 236 -15.44 -15.32 -24.30
C ARG A 236 -14.53 -14.17 -24.74
N GLN A 237 -13.46 -13.88 -23.99
CA GLN A 237 -12.50 -12.82 -24.29
C GLN A 237 -11.59 -13.21 -25.48
N TYR A 238 -11.23 -14.49 -25.62
CA TYR A 238 -10.54 -15.00 -26.81
C TYR A 238 -11.42 -14.87 -28.07
N GLU A 239 -12.68 -15.31 -28.00
CA GLU A 239 -13.62 -15.22 -29.12
C GLU A 239 -13.88 -13.75 -29.52
N TYR A 240 -13.96 -12.86 -28.53
CA TYR A 240 -14.08 -11.44 -28.79
C TYR A 240 -12.83 -10.86 -29.46
N ASN A 241 -11.63 -11.21 -28.97
CA ASN A 241 -10.35 -10.79 -29.56
C ASN A 241 -10.24 -11.25 -31.01
N LEU A 242 -10.48 -12.56 -31.25
CA LEU A 242 -10.42 -13.16 -32.58
C LEU A 242 -11.35 -12.45 -33.57
N LYS A 243 -12.57 -12.12 -33.15
CA LYS A 243 -13.58 -11.47 -34.00
C LYS A 243 -13.28 -10.00 -34.28
N ASN A 244 -12.77 -9.25 -33.31
CA ASN A 244 -12.72 -7.80 -33.42
C ASN A 244 -11.31 -7.26 -33.69
N PHE A 245 -10.26 -7.99 -33.32
CA PHE A 245 -8.87 -7.57 -33.44
C PHE A 245 -8.02 -8.56 -34.26
N GLY A 246 -8.30 -9.84 -34.18
CA GLY A 246 -7.52 -10.89 -34.83
C GLY A 246 -7.01 -11.95 -33.85
N HIS A 247 -6.28 -12.91 -34.41
CA HIS A 247 -5.71 -14.02 -33.61
C HIS A 247 -4.56 -13.50 -32.72
N PRO A 248 -4.41 -14.02 -31.47
CA PRO A 248 -3.36 -13.55 -30.55
C PRO A 248 -1.91 -13.78 -31.02
N SER A 249 -1.67 -14.47 -32.12
CA SER A 249 -0.35 -14.53 -32.75
C SER A 249 0.01 -13.24 -33.54
N GLU A 250 -1.01 -12.47 -33.93
CA GLU A 250 -0.88 -11.27 -34.75
C GLU A 250 -1.26 -10.01 -33.99
N TYR A 251 -2.31 -10.10 -33.16
CA TYR A 251 -2.81 -9.02 -32.33
C TYR A 251 -2.94 -9.51 -30.89
N GLY A 252 -1.86 -9.35 -30.13
CA GLY A 252 -1.74 -9.78 -28.75
C GLY A 252 -2.00 -8.65 -27.75
N TYR A 253 -1.70 -8.93 -26.46
CA TYR A 253 -1.97 -7.95 -25.41
C TYR A 253 -1.13 -6.68 -25.52
N LYS A 254 0.11 -6.78 -26.04
CA LYS A 254 0.92 -5.59 -26.36
C LYS A 254 0.21 -4.61 -27.29
N ASP A 255 -0.59 -5.14 -28.23
CA ASP A 255 -1.35 -4.31 -29.20
C ASP A 255 -2.59 -3.69 -28.51
N ILE A 256 -3.19 -4.37 -27.52
CA ILE A 256 -4.20 -3.79 -26.63
C ILE A 256 -3.63 -2.61 -25.87
N CYS A 257 -2.44 -2.75 -25.26
CA CYS A 257 -1.76 -1.66 -24.56
C CYS A 257 -1.48 -0.47 -25.50
N HIS A 258 -1.02 -0.75 -26.72
CA HIS A 258 -0.73 0.29 -27.70
C HIS A 258 -1.97 1.07 -28.13
N ASN A 259 -3.09 0.37 -28.30
CA ASN A 259 -4.34 0.96 -28.76
C ASN A 259 -5.24 1.50 -27.62
N TRP A 260 -4.76 1.49 -26.38
CA TRP A 260 -5.46 2.08 -25.25
C TRP A 260 -5.43 3.61 -25.37
N VAL A 261 -6.59 4.19 -25.72
CA VAL A 261 -6.81 5.63 -25.92
C VAL A 261 -7.72 6.16 -24.82
N ILE A 262 -7.31 7.26 -24.19
CA ILE A 262 -7.99 7.86 -23.02
C ILE A 262 -8.56 9.24 -23.32
N ASP A 263 -9.11 9.43 -24.49
CA ASP A 263 -9.56 10.73 -25.03
C ASP A 263 -10.80 11.31 -24.36
N ARG A 264 -11.45 10.57 -23.46
CA ARG A 264 -12.57 11.04 -22.63
C ARG A 264 -12.23 11.12 -21.14
N TRP A 265 -10.98 10.85 -20.78
CA TRP A 265 -10.55 10.92 -19.41
C TRP A 265 -10.42 12.35 -18.92
N ASN A 266 -11.29 12.74 -17.98
CA ASN A 266 -11.21 14.01 -17.27
C ASN A 266 -10.97 13.74 -15.77
N PRO A 267 -9.72 13.65 -15.32
CA PRO A 267 -9.40 13.27 -13.95
C PRO A 267 -9.92 14.26 -12.89
N ALA A 268 -10.03 15.56 -13.24
CA ALA A 268 -10.55 16.56 -12.31
C ALA A 268 -12.06 16.37 -12.07
N GLU A 269 -12.84 16.19 -13.13
CA GLU A 269 -14.29 15.95 -13.02
C GLU A 269 -14.60 14.63 -12.29
N LEU A 270 -13.81 13.59 -12.54
CA LEU A 270 -13.95 12.32 -11.83
C LEU A 270 -13.60 12.47 -10.35
N MET A 271 -12.58 13.25 -10.03
CA MET A 271 -12.19 13.48 -8.64
C MET A 271 -13.23 14.31 -7.89
N ASP A 272 -13.83 15.33 -8.53
CA ASP A 272 -14.98 16.05 -7.99
C ASP A 272 -16.13 15.09 -7.64
N LEU A 273 -16.43 14.15 -8.55
CA LEU A 273 -17.46 13.13 -8.30
C LEU A 273 -17.10 12.22 -7.12
N PHE A 274 -15.85 11.82 -6.97
CA PHE A 274 -15.40 10.95 -5.87
C PHE A 274 -15.42 11.69 -4.52
N VAL A 275 -15.06 12.97 -4.50
CA VAL A 275 -15.22 13.83 -3.31
C VAL A 275 -16.70 14.00 -2.97
N ASP A 276 -17.54 14.29 -3.96
CA ASP A 276 -18.99 14.40 -3.78
C ASP A 276 -19.63 13.09 -3.31
N MET A 277 -19.14 11.94 -3.77
CA MET A 277 -19.53 10.62 -3.29
C MET A 277 -19.17 10.41 -1.80
N GLY A 278 -18.23 11.19 -1.26
CA GLY A 278 -17.81 11.15 0.14
C GLY A 278 -16.49 10.40 0.39
N ALA A 279 -15.73 10.06 -0.64
CA ALA A 279 -14.42 9.47 -0.48
C ALA A 279 -13.47 10.40 0.30
N ARG A 280 -12.59 9.83 1.12
CA ARG A 280 -11.57 10.54 1.91
C ARG A 280 -10.16 10.24 1.43
N TYR A 281 -9.99 9.18 0.66
CA TYR A 281 -8.77 8.87 -0.05
C TYR A 281 -9.13 8.26 -1.41
N PHE A 282 -8.19 8.38 -2.33
CA PHE A 282 -8.31 7.86 -3.68
C PHE A 282 -7.16 6.94 -3.98
N MET A 283 -7.41 5.82 -4.65
CA MET A 283 -6.39 4.88 -5.10
C MET A 283 -6.40 4.76 -6.62
N ALA A 284 -5.20 4.87 -7.21
CA ALA A 284 -4.97 4.58 -8.62
C ALA A 284 -4.44 3.15 -8.79
N MET A 285 -4.73 2.52 -9.91
CA MET A 285 -4.01 1.32 -10.35
C MET A 285 -2.60 1.73 -10.79
N GLY A 286 -1.59 1.20 -10.12
CA GLY A 286 -0.20 1.33 -10.56
C GLY A 286 0.11 0.29 -11.63
N VAL A 287 -0.09 -0.98 -11.30
CA VAL A 287 0.13 -2.12 -12.19
C VAL A 287 -0.82 -3.24 -11.81
N HIS A 288 -1.42 -3.88 -12.78
CA HIS A 288 -2.20 -5.11 -12.60
C HIS A 288 -1.34 -6.36 -12.85
N HIS A 289 -1.92 -7.54 -12.77
CA HIS A 289 -1.26 -8.82 -13.10
C HIS A 289 -0.84 -8.94 -14.58
N ASP A 290 -1.13 -7.92 -15.37
CA ASP A 290 -0.76 -7.77 -16.79
C ASP A 290 0.64 -7.17 -16.99
N ASN A 291 1.32 -6.82 -15.90
CA ASN A 291 2.69 -6.32 -15.88
C ASN A 291 2.93 -4.98 -16.60
N PHE A 292 1.86 -4.23 -16.95
CA PHE A 292 1.93 -2.92 -17.58
C PHE A 292 1.87 -1.80 -16.54
N ASP A 293 2.90 -0.94 -16.46
CA ASP A 293 2.95 0.15 -15.48
C ASP A 293 2.14 1.37 -15.94
N CYS A 294 1.22 1.84 -15.09
CA CYS A 294 0.42 3.03 -15.35
C CYS A 294 1.11 4.35 -14.94
N TRP A 295 2.43 4.34 -14.76
CA TRP A 295 3.24 5.52 -14.44
C TRP A 295 4.51 5.58 -15.29
N ASN A 296 5.25 6.69 -15.19
CA ASN A 296 6.57 6.84 -15.81
C ASN A 296 7.61 5.96 -15.09
N SER A 297 7.53 4.67 -15.30
CA SER A 297 8.38 3.67 -14.65
C SER A 297 9.80 3.69 -15.23
N ALA A 298 10.79 3.72 -14.33
CA ALA A 298 12.20 3.59 -14.72
C ALA A 298 12.62 2.13 -14.97
N TYR A 299 11.84 1.16 -14.48
CA TYR A 299 12.18 -0.28 -14.46
C TYR A 299 11.21 -1.16 -15.24
N GLN A 300 10.27 -0.56 -15.98
CA GLN A 300 9.37 -1.25 -16.88
C GLN A 300 9.17 -0.40 -18.14
N PRO A 301 9.75 -0.77 -19.29
CA PRO A 301 9.60 -0.01 -20.54
C PRO A 301 8.17 -0.07 -21.10
N TRP A 302 7.41 -1.12 -20.75
CA TRP A 302 6.00 -1.25 -21.09
C TRP A 302 5.15 -0.49 -20.06
N ASN A 303 5.02 0.81 -20.27
CA ASN A 303 4.30 1.70 -19.38
C ASN A 303 3.47 2.75 -20.12
N SER A 304 2.54 3.40 -19.42
CA SER A 304 1.58 4.33 -20.01
C SER A 304 2.19 5.61 -20.59
N VAL A 305 3.44 5.93 -20.26
CA VAL A 305 4.17 7.07 -20.85
C VAL A 305 4.79 6.68 -22.20
N ASN A 306 5.29 5.47 -22.29
CA ASN A 306 5.94 4.99 -23.51
C ASN A 306 4.95 4.42 -24.54
N ILE A 307 3.79 3.91 -24.09
CA ILE A 307 2.86 3.13 -24.91
C ILE A 307 1.43 3.55 -24.60
N GLY A 308 0.55 3.45 -25.58
CA GLY A 308 -0.87 3.76 -25.44
C GLY A 308 -1.13 5.25 -25.16
N PRO A 309 -1.59 5.63 -23.96
CA PRO A 309 -1.99 7.00 -23.64
C PRO A 309 -0.89 8.05 -23.78
N ARG A 310 0.38 7.63 -23.69
CA ARG A 310 1.54 8.53 -23.69
C ARG A 310 1.49 9.54 -22.56
N GLN A 311 0.98 9.09 -21.41
CA GLN A 311 0.75 9.94 -20.25
C GLN A 311 1.04 9.18 -18.93
N ASP A 312 1.56 9.90 -17.96
CA ASP A 312 1.71 9.41 -16.58
C ASP A 312 0.35 9.43 -15.87
N ILE A 313 -0.33 8.29 -15.89
CA ILE A 313 -1.68 8.12 -15.32
C ILE A 313 -1.62 8.28 -13.78
N VAL A 314 -0.70 7.57 -13.13
CA VAL A 314 -0.55 7.62 -11.66
C VAL A 314 -0.18 9.02 -11.19
N GLY A 315 0.79 9.67 -11.84
CA GLY A 315 1.19 11.03 -11.48
C GLY A 315 0.09 12.07 -11.71
N THR A 316 -0.71 11.87 -12.76
CA THR A 316 -1.89 12.73 -13.00
C THR A 316 -2.94 12.55 -11.91
N TRP A 317 -3.26 11.31 -11.53
CA TRP A 317 -4.20 11.02 -10.44
C TRP A 317 -3.69 11.56 -9.09
N GLU A 318 -2.40 11.38 -8.79
CA GLU A 318 -1.78 11.91 -7.56
C GLU A 318 -2.00 13.41 -7.44
N LYS A 319 -1.61 14.15 -8.48
CA LYS A 319 -1.74 15.61 -8.51
C LYS A 319 -3.18 16.05 -8.31
N VAL A 320 -4.12 15.44 -9.01
CA VAL A 320 -5.54 15.82 -8.94
C VAL A 320 -6.16 15.45 -7.60
N ALA A 321 -5.85 14.27 -7.05
CA ALA A 321 -6.35 13.85 -5.73
C ALA A 321 -5.91 14.84 -4.64
N ARG A 322 -4.63 15.23 -4.63
CA ARG A 322 -4.12 16.21 -3.65
C ARG A 322 -4.72 17.59 -3.84
N GLN A 323 -4.95 18.04 -5.07
CA GLN A 323 -5.64 19.32 -5.35
C GLN A 323 -7.06 19.34 -4.79
N HIS A 324 -7.74 18.20 -4.72
CA HIS A 324 -9.08 18.04 -4.15
C HIS A 324 -9.08 17.67 -2.66
N GLY A 325 -7.91 17.68 -2.02
CA GLY A 325 -7.75 17.42 -0.58
C GLY A 325 -7.87 15.95 -0.18
N LEU A 326 -7.82 15.01 -1.13
CA LEU A 326 -7.81 13.58 -0.83
C LEU A 326 -6.40 13.08 -0.55
N ARG A 327 -6.29 12.09 0.34
CA ARG A 327 -5.11 11.24 0.45
C ARG A 327 -5.00 10.36 -0.79
N PHE A 328 -3.77 10.07 -1.21
CA PHE A 328 -3.50 9.35 -2.45
C PHE A 328 -2.88 7.98 -2.21
N GLY A 329 -3.33 6.99 -2.95
CA GLY A 329 -2.83 5.63 -2.90
C GLY A 329 -2.50 5.04 -4.26
N ILE A 330 -1.65 3.99 -4.26
CA ILE A 330 -1.28 3.22 -5.45
C ILE A 330 -1.50 1.73 -5.17
N GLY A 331 -2.22 1.06 -6.06
CA GLY A 331 -2.43 -0.39 -6.04
C GLY A 331 -1.40 -1.13 -6.90
N PHE A 332 -0.79 -2.16 -6.34
CA PHE A 332 0.16 -3.04 -7.01
C PHE A 332 -0.36 -4.47 -7.02
N HIS A 333 -0.58 -5.03 -8.22
CA HIS A 333 -1.00 -6.40 -8.44
C HIS A 333 0.10 -7.22 -9.16
N ASN A 334 1.36 -6.87 -8.90
CA ASN A 334 2.47 -7.55 -9.54
C ASN A 334 2.57 -9.01 -9.10
N SER A 335 2.41 -9.91 -10.04
CA SER A 335 2.72 -11.32 -9.87
C SER A 335 3.63 -11.79 -10.99
N PRO A 336 4.43 -12.86 -10.81
CA PRO A 336 5.29 -13.38 -11.87
C PRO A 336 4.45 -13.69 -13.12
N PRO A 337 4.64 -12.97 -14.25
CA PRO A 337 3.63 -12.91 -15.31
C PRO A 337 3.27 -14.26 -15.91
N ARG A 338 4.26 -15.14 -16.13
CA ARG A 338 4.02 -16.46 -16.77
C ARG A 338 3.81 -17.62 -15.82
N THR A 339 3.91 -17.43 -14.50
CA THR A 339 3.63 -18.49 -13.53
C THR A 339 2.28 -18.38 -12.90
N TRP A 340 1.89 -17.21 -12.48
CA TRP A 340 0.63 -16.91 -11.85
C TRP A 340 -0.14 -15.81 -12.56
N GLY A 341 0.56 -14.77 -13.02
CA GLY A 341 -0.03 -13.58 -13.63
C GLY A 341 -0.91 -13.89 -14.84
N GLN A 342 -1.40 -12.86 -15.46
CA GLN A 342 -2.36 -12.99 -16.55
C GLN A 342 -1.79 -13.72 -17.78
N PHE A 343 -0.45 -13.73 -17.94
CA PHE A 343 0.21 -14.41 -19.07
C PHE A 343 0.52 -15.89 -18.82
N MET A 344 0.02 -16.49 -17.73
CA MET A 344 0.20 -17.91 -17.49
C MET A 344 -0.28 -18.80 -18.66
N PRO A 345 -1.43 -18.52 -19.32
CA PRO A 345 -1.88 -19.34 -20.45
C PRO A 345 -0.97 -19.22 -21.68
N VAL A 346 -0.31 -18.08 -21.88
CA VAL A 346 0.52 -17.84 -23.07
C VAL A 346 1.89 -18.51 -22.99
N ARG A 347 2.25 -19.00 -21.81
CA ARG A 347 3.56 -19.60 -21.52
C ARG A 347 3.95 -20.74 -22.47
N TYR A 348 2.98 -21.56 -22.91
CA TYR A 348 3.26 -22.77 -23.69
C TYR A 348 2.36 -22.93 -24.91
N THR A 349 1.60 -21.90 -25.34
CA THR A 349 0.41 -22.21 -26.07
C THR A 349 0.29 -21.51 -27.42
N SER A 350 -0.30 -22.24 -28.23
CA SER A 350 -0.98 -21.98 -29.48
C SER A 350 -2.41 -22.50 -29.32
N ASP A 351 -3.25 -22.26 -30.32
CA ASP A 351 -4.53 -22.92 -30.44
C ASP A 351 -4.36 -24.43 -30.43
N LYS A 352 -5.27 -25.11 -29.74
CA LYS A 352 -5.33 -26.57 -29.64
C LYS A 352 -6.06 -27.21 -30.81
N THR A 353 -6.95 -26.47 -31.45
CA THR A 353 -7.81 -26.91 -32.55
C THR A 353 -7.96 -25.82 -33.60
N GLY A 354 -8.55 -26.17 -34.77
CA GLY A 354 -8.86 -25.22 -35.83
C GLY A 354 -7.67 -24.86 -36.74
N PRO A 355 -7.84 -23.87 -37.62
CA PRO A 355 -6.84 -23.53 -38.62
C PRO A 355 -5.53 -22.93 -38.05
N MET A 356 -5.59 -22.33 -36.87
CA MET A 356 -4.43 -21.75 -36.18
C MET A 356 -3.76 -22.70 -35.18
N LYS A 357 -4.14 -23.97 -35.19
CA LYS A 357 -3.55 -25.00 -34.33
C LYS A 357 -2.03 -25.04 -34.46
N GLY A 358 -1.34 -24.89 -33.33
CA GLY A 358 0.11 -24.96 -33.28
C GLY A 358 0.83 -23.65 -33.66
N VAL A 359 0.10 -22.61 -34.10
CA VAL A 359 0.69 -21.28 -34.34
C VAL A 359 0.95 -20.61 -32.99
N PRO A 360 2.20 -20.28 -32.66
CA PRO A 360 2.56 -19.65 -31.39
C PRO A 360 1.86 -18.29 -31.22
N TYR A 361 1.42 -17.99 -30.02
CA TYR A 361 0.96 -16.66 -29.66
C TYR A 361 2.14 -15.65 -29.59
N ASP A 362 1.83 -14.38 -29.63
CA ASP A 362 2.79 -13.27 -29.75
C ASP A 362 3.77 -13.12 -28.59
N ALA A 363 3.47 -13.69 -27.41
CA ALA A 363 4.37 -13.65 -26.25
C ALA A 363 5.69 -14.46 -26.41
N LEU A 364 5.83 -15.19 -27.52
CA LEU A 364 7.09 -15.82 -27.92
C LEU A 364 7.92 -14.97 -28.92
N GLN A 365 7.39 -13.81 -29.33
CA GLN A 365 8.13 -12.85 -30.14
C GLN A 365 9.29 -12.26 -29.34
N THR A 366 10.32 -11.85 -30.03
CA THR A 366 11.55 -11.25 -29.50
C THR A 366 11.68 -9.81 -29.96
N ILE A 367 12.58 -9.04 -29.38
CA ILE A 367 12.86 -7.66 -29.80
C ILE A 367 13.13 -7.55 -31.32
N TRP A 368 13.72 -8.60 -31.95
CA TRP A 368 14.04 -8.63 -33.36
C TRP A 368 12.80 -8.73 -34.28
N ASP A 369 11.72 -9.34 -33.75
CA ASP A 369 10.44 -9.43 -34.46
C ASP A 369 9.72 -8.08 -34.54
N GLY A 370 10.17 -7.09 -33.76
CA GLY A 370 9.70 -5.72 -33.76
C GLY A 370 10.20 -4.84 -34.87
N LYS A 371 11.21 -5.28 -35.61
CA LYS A 371 11.81 -4.46 -36.66
C LYS A 371 10.79 -4.01 -37.73
N GLY A 372 10.66 -2.70 -37.91
CA GLY A 372 9.67 -2.10 -38.80
C GLY A 372 8.24 -2.09 -38.28
N LYS A 373 8.00 -2.51 -37.03
CA LYS A 373 6.69 -2.45 -36.37
C LYS A 373 6.63 -1.31 -35.38
N TRP A 374 5.44 -1.01 -34.85
CA TRP A 374 5.22 0.06 -33.87
C TRP A 374 5.99 -0.13 -32.57
N TRP A 375 6.35 -1.39 -32.23
CA TRP A 375 7.09 -1.75 -31.01
C TRP A 375 8.58 -2.03 -31.27
N GLU A 376 9.13 -1.54 -32.38
CA GLU A 376 10.58 -1.62 -32.64
C GLU A 376 11.38 -1.02 -31.47
N GLY A 377 12.35 -1.78 -30.96
CA GLY A 377 13.16 -1.40 -29.78
C GLY A 377 12.57 -1.78 -28.44
N LEU A 378 11.34 -2.30 -28.37
CA LEU A 378 10.74 -2.86 -27.17
C LEU A 378 10.84 -4.38 -27.20
N ASP A 379 11.25 -4.99 -26.07
CA ASP A 379 11.27 -6.45 -25.97
C ASP A 379 9.94 -6.96 -25.39
N PRO A 380 9.18 -7.81 -26.10
CA PRO A 380 7.97 -8.42 -25.57
C PRO A 380 8.19 -9.21 -24.27
N VAL A 381 9.38 -9.71 -24.03
CA VAL A 381 9.74 -10.42 -22.79
C VAL A 381 9.60 -9.54 -21.56
N ASP A 382 9.77 -8.24 -21.70
CA ASP A 382 9.62 -7.28 -20.60
C ASP A 382 8.16 -7.13 -20.15
N LEU A 383 7.21 -7.30 -21.07
CA LEU A 383 5.78 -7.32 -20.76
C LEU A 383 5.32 -8.71 -20.29
N TYR A 384 5.58 -9.72 -21.12
CA TYR A 384 5.06 -11.08 -20.91
C TYR A 384 5.82 -11.88 -19.85
N GLY A 385 7.00 -11.41 -19.44
CA GLY A 385 7.93 -12.10 -18.56
C GLY A 385 8.75 -13.18 -19.29
N PRO A 386 9.94 -13.52 -18.78
CA PRO A 386 10.76 -14.60 -19.30
C PRO A 386 10.04 -15.95 -19.16
N VAL A 387 10.32 -16.87 -20.09
CA VAL A 387 9.86 -18.26 -19.96
C VAL A 387 10.66 -18.95 -18.87
N HIS A 388 9.98 -19.43 -17.83
CA HIS A 388 10.61 -20.14 -16.72
C HIS A 388 9.72 -21.28 -16.22
N ASP A 389 10.27 -22.25 -15.47
CA ASP A 389 9.50 -23.33 -14.88
C ASP A 389 8.65 -22.82 -13.69
N LYS A 390 7.53 -23.47 -13.43
CA LYS A 390 6.70 -23.24 -12.23
C LYS A 390 7.45 -23.48 -10.92
N LYS A 391 8.53 -24.24 -10.98
CA LYS A 391 9.39 -24.57 -9.84
C LYS A 391 10.59 -23.64 -9.70
N ASP A 392 10.73 -22.64 -10.57
CA ASP A 392 11.82 -21.68 -10.45
C ASP A 392 11.76 -21.02 -9.07
N PRO A 393 12.91 -20.84 -8.42
CA PRO A 393 12.96 -20.30 -7.09
C PRO A 393 12.27 -18.92 -7.03
N LEU A 394 11.63 -18.63 -5.91
CA LEU A 394 10.97 -17.38 -5.60
C LEU A 394 11.91 -16.17 -5.60
N ASN A 395 13.18 -16.40 -5.66
CA ASN A 395 14.26 -15.43 -5.73
C ASN A 395 14.61 -15.03 -7.17
N SER A 396 13.68 -15.27 -8.09
CA SER A 396 13.85 -14.91 -9.47
C SER A 396 14.14 -13.40 -9.63
N PRO A 397 14.77 -13.00 -10.71
CA PRO A 397 14.97 -11.58 -11.05
C PRO A 397 13.70 -10.74 -10.96
N PHE A 398 12.53 -11.35 -11.13
CA PHE A 398 11.24 -10.70 -10.96
C PHE A 398 11.05 -10.08 -9.56
N ALA A 399 11.50 -10.76 -8.49
CA ALA A 399 11.36 -10.25 -7.13
C ALA A 399 12.13 -8.93 -6.94
N ASN A 400 13.35 -8.84 -7.48
CA ASN A 400 14.12 -7.61 -7.43
C ASN A 400 13.49 -6.51 -8.30
N GLN A 401 13.07 -6.83 -9.52
CA GLN A 401 12.36 -5.90 -10.38
C GLN A 401 11.11 -5.33 -9.70
N PHE A 402 10.31 -6.18 -9.06
CA PHE A 402 9.15 -5.77 -8.30
C PHE A 402 9.50 -4.73 -7.21
N MET A 403 10.54 -5.00 -6.41
CA MET A 403 11.01 -4.08 -5.38
C MET A 403 11.42 -2.72 -5.95
N TRP A 404 12.18 -2.71 -7.06
CA TRP A 404 12.61 -1.49 -7.72
C TRP A 404 11.45 -0.71 -8.33
N ARG A 405 10.47 -1.37 -8.94
CA ARG A 405 9.26 -0.72 -9.50
C ARG A 405 8.42 -0.07 -8.40
N VAL A 406 8.17 -0.78 -7.30
CA VAL A 406 7.46 -0.22 -6.15
C VAL A 406 8.23 0.96 -5.57
N ASP A 407 9.55 0.82 -5.41
CA ASP A 407 10.41 1.88 -4.88
C ASP A 407 10.43 3.13 -5.77
N ASP A 408 10.46 2.94 -7.09
CA ASP A 408 10.35 4.03 -8.07
C ASP A 408 9.03 4.80 -7.90
N ALA A 409 7.90 4.10 -7.84
CA ALA A 409 6.60 4.73 -7.68
C ALA A 409 6.45 5.45 -6.33
N ILE A 410 6.84 4.83 -5.21
CA ILE A 410 6.74 5.49 -3.90
C ILE A 410 7.68 6.69 -3.77
N THR A 411 8.83 6.66 -4.44
CA THR A 411 9.78 7.77 -4.44
C THR A 411 9.31 8.95 -5.29
N LYS A 412 8.61 8.68 -6.39
CA LYS A 412 8.07 9.72 -7.29
C LYS A 412 6.82 10.40 -6.74
N TYR A 413 5.89 9.62 -6.20
CA TYR A 413 4.53 10.09 -5.92
C TYR A 413 4.21 10.20 -4.43
N HIS A 414 5.10 9.76 -3.53
CA HIS A 414 4.91 9.82 -2.06
C HIS A 414 3.49 9.41 -1.63
N PRO A 415 2.98 8.23 -2.02
CA PRO A 415 1.62 7.83 -1.69
C PRO A 415 1.40 7.78 -0.17
N ASP A 416 0.17 8.07 0.27
CA ASP A 416 -0.25 7.90 1.66
C ASP A 416 -0.66 6.45 1.95
N VAL A 417 -1.11 5.74 0.90
CA VAL A 417 -1.51 4.32 0.97
C VAL A 417 -0.86 3.57 -0.17
N ILE A 418 -0.34 2.39 0.10
CA ILE A 418 -0.03 1.41 -0.94
C ILE A 418 -0.82 0.13 -0.70
N TYR A 419 -1.28 -0.50 -1.77
CA TYR A 419 -2.07 -1.72 -1.72
C TYR A 419 -1.36 -2.83 -2.51
N PHE A 420 -1.34 -4.02 -1.93
CA PHE A 420 -0.85 -5.22 -2.58
C PHE A 420 -1.97 -6.26 -2.66
N ASP A 421 -2.34 -6.64 -3.88
CA ASP A 421 -3.42 -7.60 -4.12
C ASP A 421 -3.04 -8.99 -3.62
N GLU A 422 -1.85 -9.39 -3.93
CA GLU A 422 -1.34 -10.66 -3.49
C GLU A 422 0.10 -10.44 -3.05
N ALA A 423 0.44 -10.93 -1.93
CA ALA A 423 1.84 -11.05 -1.60
C ALA A 423 2.01 -11.74 -0.27
N ALA A 424 3.09 -12.28 -0.03
CA ALA A 424 3.75 -12.15 1.24
C ALA A 424 3.36 -13.11 2.36
N GLY A 425 2.95 -14.30 2.05
CA GLY A 425 2.95 -15.38 3.06
C GLY A 425 4.24 -16.20 3.03
N ASP A 426 4.62 -16.75 4.16
CA ASP A 426 5.71 -17.72 4.31
C ASP A 426 5.51 -19.03 3.52
N THR A 427 4.33 -19.23 2.97
CA THR A 427 3.84 -20.50 2.41
C THR A 427 4.26 -20.78 0.99
N LEU A 428 5.10 -19.96 0.45
CA LEU A 428 5.51 -20.04 -0.95
C LEU A 428 6.39 -21.23 -1.26
N VAL A 429 6.97 -21.84 -0.26
CA VAL A 429 7.78 -23.05 -0.39
C VAL A 429 6.90 -24.25 -0.74
N ASP A 430 5.66 -24.32 -0.23
CA ASP A 430 4.78 -25.49 -0.38
C ASP A 430 3.84 -25.43 -1.59
N LEU A 431 3.47 -24.23 -2.06
CA LEU A 431 2.53 -24.06 -3.17
C LEU A 431 3.22 -23.88 -4.51
N GLY A 432 4.54 -23.91 -4.51
CA GLY A 432 5.36 -23.84 -5.71
C GLY A 432 4.87 -22.79 -6.66
N VAL A 433 4.58 -21.54 -6.19
CA VAL A 433 4.40 -20.49 -7.19
C VAL A 433 3.33 -19.44 -6.97
N LYS A 434 2.48 -19.54 -6.01
CA LYS A 434 1.66 -18.36 -5.75
C LYS A 434 2.54 -17.30 -5.15
N MET A 435 3.10 -16.50 -6.02
CA MET A 435 3.66 -15.18 -5.79
C MET A 435 4.90 -14.94 -4.96
N GLY A 436 5.71 -15.87 -4.67
CA GLY A 436 7.13 -15.75 -4.36
C GLY A 436 7.68 -14.56 -3.57
N LEU A 437 6.86 -13.70 -3.01
CA LEU A 437 7.30 -12.43 -2.44
C LEU A 437 7.24 -12.39 -0.91
N GLY A 438 6.87 -13.48 -0.25
CA GLY A 438 6.73 -13.53 1.20
C GLY A 438 7.98 -13.10 1.97
N PHE A 439 9.14 -13.44 1.47
CA PHE A 439 10.41 -13.01 2.05
C PHE A 439 10.74 -11.53 1.77
N LEU A 440 10.11 -10.91 0.76
CA LEU A 440 10.30 -9.49 0.44
C LEU A 440 9.37 -8.58 1.23
N ALA A 441 8.29 -9.10 1.81
CA ALA A 441 7.30 -8.27 2.46
C ALA A 441 7.87 -7.45 3.63
N PRO A 442 8.57 -8.01 4.62
CA PRO A 442 9.14 -7.19 5.68
C PRO A 442 10.15 -6.13 5.17
N PRO A 443 11.08 -6.43 4.24
CA PRO A 443 11.95 -5.42 3.64
C PRO A 443 11.18 -4.32 2.89
N LEU A 444 10.14 -4.67 2.14
CA LEU A 444 9.30 -3.72 1.42
C LEU A 444 8.54 -2.79 2.38
N VAL A 445 7.93 -3.35 3.41
CA VAL A 445 7.22 -2.59 4.46
C VAL A 445 8.19 -1.63 5.16
N ALA A 446 9.34 -2.12 5.58
CA ALA A 446 10.37 -1.32 6.22
C ALA A 446 10.88 -0.19 5.31
N ASN A 447 11.14 -0.49 4.04
CA ASN A 447 11.60 0.49 3.05
C ASN A 447 10.58 1.65 2.90
N TYR A 448 9.32 1.32 2.69
CA TYR A 448 8.27 2.32 2.54
C TYR A 448 8.09 3.15 3.83
N TYR A 449 8.01 2.52 5.00
CA TYR A 449 7.85 3.22 6.27
C TYR A 449 9.04 4.15 6.55
N ASN A 450 10.27 3.67 6.40
CA ASN A 450 11.47 4.48 6.62
C ASN A 450 11.59 5.65 5.62
N LYS A 451 11.26 5.42 4.34
CA LYS A 451 11.22 6.50 3.34
C LYS A 451 10.14 7.52 3.66
N SER A 452 8.95 7.08 4.07
CA SER A 452 7.82 7.97 4.34
C SER A 452 8.10 8.98 5.45
N LEU A 453 8.95 8.64 6.42
CA LEU A 453 9.37 9.57 7.46
C LEU A 453 10.05 10.83 6.90
N LYS A 454 10.70 10.72 5.72
CA LYS A 454 11.40 11.87 5.12
C LYS A 454 10.42 12.92 4.62
N TRP A 455 9.36 12.51 3.92
CA TRP A 455 8.35 13.47 3.41
C TRP A 455 7.28 13.83 4.44
N ASN A 456 7.10 13.02 5.49
CA ASN A 456 6.17 13.29 6.59
C ASN A 456 6.84 13.91 7.82
N ILE A 457 8.04 14.48 7.66
CA ILE A 457 8.77 15.22 8.71
C ILE A 457 8.94 14.39 10.00
N GLY A 458 9.33 13.14 9.84
CA GLY A 458 9.57 12.19 10.94
C GLY A 458 8.30 11.53 11.51
N LYS A 459 7.11 11.87 11.00
CA LYS A 459 5.84 11.28 11.45
C LYS A 459 5.49 10.04 10.61
N MET A 460 5.08 8.94 11.26
CA MET A 460 4.43 7.83 10.58
C MET A 460 3.00 8.25 10.19
N ASP A 461 2.76 8.39 8.89
CA ASP A 461 1.48 8.89 8.36
C ASP A 461 1.05 8.15 7.09
N VAL A 462 1.57 6.93 6.89
CA VAL A 462 1.29 6.11 5.72
C VAL A 462 0.75 4.74 6.09
N VAL A 463 0.08 4.09 5.14
CA VAL A 463 -0.57 2.79 5.32
C VAL A 463 -0.16 1.83 4.21
N ILE A 464 0.04 0.56 4.58
CA ILE A 464 0.09 -0.56 3.64
C ILE A 464 -1.16 -1.40 3.83
N ASN A 465 -1.91 -1.59 2.77
CA ASN A 465 -2.99 -2.56 2.69
C ASN A 465 -2.47 -3.82 2.02
N LEU A 466 -2.55 -4.95 2.73
CA LEU A 466 -2.10 -6.24 2.22
C LEU A 466 -3.26 -7.23 2.20
N LYS A 467 -3.61 -7.71 1.01
CA LYS A 467 -4.56 -8.81 0.82
C LYS A 467 -3.93 -10.14 1.27
N CYS A 468 -4.74 -11.14 1.53
CA CYS A 468 -4.28 -12.49 1.88
C CYS A 468 -3.67 -12.66 3.28
N VAL A 469 -3.99 -11.78 4.22
CA VAL A 469 -3.68 -11.96 5.65
C VAL A 469 -4.89 -12.62 6.33
N GLY A 470 -4.88 -13.95 6.40
CA GLY A 470 -6.03 -14.72 6.90
C GLY A 470 -7.17 -14.90 5.89
N GLY A 471 -8.29 -15.48 6.30
CA GLY A 471 -9.47 -15.66 5.45
C GLY A 471 -9.30 -16.67 4.32
N HIS A 472 -10.06 -16.49 3.24
CA HIS A 472 -10.13 -17.43 2.11
C HIS A 472 -8.80 -17.57 1.33
N TYR A 473 -8.08 -16.46 1.17
CA TYR A 473 -6.79 -16.37 0.46
C TYR A 473 -5.59 -16.33 1.41
N ASN A 474 -5.68 -16.99 2.57
CA ASN A 474 -4.68 -16.91 3.63
C ASN A 474 -3.29 -17.35 3.18
N SER A 475 -2.39 -16.40 3.01
CA SER A 475 -0.98 -16.62 2.69
C SER A 475 -0.16 -17.12 3.89
N PHE A 476 -0.68 -16.98 5.12
CA PHE A 476 -0.05 -17.40 6.37
C PHE A 476 -0.63 -18.71 6.94
N LYS A 477 -1.24 -19.55 6.09
CA LYS A 477 -1.89 -20.80 6.53
C LYS A 477 -0.96 -21.77 7.24
N ASN A 478 0.35 -21.79 6.90
CA ASN A 478 1.35 -22.65 7.52
C ASN A 478 2.07 -21.98 8.71
N THR A 479 1.87 -20.68 8.91
CA THR A 479 2.40 -19.87 9.99
C THR A 479 1.30 -18.99 10.62
N PRO A 480 0.19 -19.59 11.08
CA PRO A 480 -0.97 -18.83 11.57
C PRO A 480 -0.64 -17.96 12.78
N GLU A 481 0.40 -18.28 13.52
CA GLU A 481 0.93 -17.48 14.63
C GLU A 481 1.48 -16.11 14.19
N LEU A 482 1.83 -15.95 12.91
CA LEU A 482 2.27 -14.66 12.36
C LEU A 482 1.09 -13.72 12.05
N ILE A 483 -0.11 -14.23 11.83
CA ILE A 483 -1.28 -13.40 11.45
C ILE A 483 -1.48 -12.23 12.42
N PRO A 484 -1.59 -12.44 13.75
CA PRO A 484 -1.78 -11.33 14.70
C PRO A 484 -0.58 -10.37 14.76
N ILE A 485 0.61 -10.82 14.36
CA ILE A 485 1.82 -9.99 14.29
C ILE A 485 1.75 -9.11 13.04
N VAL A 486 1.39 -9.69 11.89
CA VAL A 486 1.28 -8.98 10.62
C VAL A 486 0.15 -7.95 10.64
N GLU A 487 -1.02 -8.28 11.21
CA GLU A 487 -2.16 -7.36 11.38
C GLU A 487 -1.84 -6.13 12.25
N ARG A 488 -0.75 -6.16 13.00
CA ARG A 488 -0.22 -4.99 13.74
C ARG A 488 0.86 -4.23 12.99
N ALA A 489 1.48 -4.86 12.02
CA ALA A 489 2.56 -4.26 11.22
C ALA A 489 2.05 -3.51 9.99
N LEU A 490 0.80 -3.76 9.59
CA LEU A 490 0.13 -3.18 8.42
C LEU A 490 -1.39 -3.35 8.54
N VAL A 491 -2.13 -2.98 7.51
CA VAL A 491 -3.58 -3.14 7.45
C VAL A 491 -3.94 -4.34 6.59
N LYS A 492 -4.65 -5.32 7.17
CA LYS A 492 -5.25 -6.42 6.42
C LYS A 492 -6.26 -5.89 5.40
N SER A 493 -6.25 -6.42 4.19
CA SER A 493 -7.28 -6.17 3.18
C SER A 493 -7.98 -7.47 2.75
N SER A 494 -9.26 -7.39 2.40
CA SER A 494 -10.10 -8.54 2.05
C SER A 494 -11.09 -8.20 0.94
N GLU A 495 -11.06 -8.95 -0.16
CA GLU A 495 -11.94 -8.71 -1.30
C GLU A 495 -13.37 -9.16 -1.01
N ALA A 496 -14.32 -8.22 -1.06
CA ALA A 496 -15.77 -8.46 -0.95
C ALA A 496 -16.21 -9.30 0.27
N ILE A 497 -15.37 -9.35 1.32
CA ILE A 497 -15.64 -10.10 2.54
C ILE A 497 -16.08 -9.16 3.64
N ILE A 498 -17.18 -9.49 4.32
CA ILE A 498 -17.58 -8.88 5.57
C ILE A 498 -17.11 -9.78 6.71
N GLU A 499 -16.32 -9.24 7.62
CA GLU A 499 -15.85 -9.99 8.80
C GLU A 499 -17.05 -10.42 9.67
N SER A 500 -16.94 -11.55 10.34
CA SER A 500 -18.03 -12.09 11.17
C SER A 500 -18.18 -11.36 12.51
N GLU A 501 -17.10 -10.71 12.97
CA GLU A 501 -17.01 -10.08 14.30
C GLU A 501 -16.29 -8.72 14.21
N ILE A 502 -16.27 -7.98 15.31
CA ILE A 502 -15.46 -6.77 15.45
C ILE A 502 -13.99 -7.17 15.43
N MET A 503 -13.23 -6.57 14.52
CA MET A 503 -11.80 -6.84 14.38
C MET A 503 -11.00 -6.03 15.40
N ALA A 504 -10.01 -6.67 16.03
CA ALA A 504 -9.13 -6.03 16.99
C ALA A 504 -8.28 -4.90 16.35
N TYR A 505 -7.88 -5.11 15.10
CA TYR A 505 -7.11 -4.14 14.32
C TYR A 505 -7.93 -3.63 13.13
N PRO A 506 -7.71 -2.36 12.70
CA PRO A 506 -8.37 -1.83 11.52
C PRO A 506 -8.07 -2.68 10.28
N PHE A 507 -9.06 -2.89 9.43
CA PHE A 507 -8.93 -3.61 8.18
C PHE A 507 -9.60 -2.84 7.03
N GLN A 508 -9.32 -3.25 5.79
CA GLN A 508 -9.99 -2.74 4.61
C GLN A 508 -10.76 -3.86 3.92
N THR A 509 -11.94 -3.55 3.41
CA THR A 509 -12.60 -4.36 2.39
C THR A 509 -12.61 -3.59 1.09
N GLU A 510 -12.01 -4.17 0.06
CA GLU A 510 -12.16 -3.68 -1.31
C GLU A 510 -13.32 -4.40 -2.00
N THR A 511 -14.07 -3.64 -2.77
CA THR A 511 -15.16 -4.16 -3.60
C THR A 511 -15.35 -3.29 -4.83
N SER A 512 -15.99 -3.82 -5.86
CA SER A 512 -16.30 -3.07 -7.06
C SER A 512 -17.80 -2.78 -7.17
N ILE A 513 -18.12 -1.64 -7.78
CA ILE A 513 -19.51 -1.27 -8.11
C ILE A 513 -20.13 -2.22 -9.16
N ALA A 514 -19.27 -2.91 -9.93
CA ALA A 514 -19.62 -3.93 -10.92
C ALA A 514 -18.47 -4.93 -11.07
N ASP A 515 -18.02 -5.26 -12.28
CA ASP A 515 -16.76 -5.98 -12.49
C ASP A 515 -15.56 -5.08 -12.15
N TRP A 516 -14.36 -5.65 -11.93
CA TRP A 516 -13.17 -4.86 -11.61
C TRP A 516 -12.76 -3.98 -12.79
N HIS A 517 -12.67 -4.51 -13.99
CA HIS A 517 -12.55 -3.76 -15.24
C HIS A 517 -13.90 -3.67 -15.94
N TYR A 518 -14.10 -2.60 -16.71
CA TYR A 518 -15.38 -2.35 -17.36
C TYR A 518 -15.75 -3.48 -18.35
N GLN A 519 -17.02 -3.89 -18.27
CA GLN A 519 -17.64 -4.81 -19.21
C GLN A 519 -18.91 -4.18 -19.81
N THR A 520 -18.99 -4.14 -21.13
CA THR A 520 -20.17 -3.64 -21.83
C THR A 520 -21.44 -4.39 -21.38
N GLY A 521 -22.46 -3.65 -20.96
CA GLY A 521 -23.71 -4.20 -20.48
C GLY A 521 -23.69 -4.81 -19.08
N GLN A 522 -22.65 -4.56 -18.29
CA GLN A 522 -22.56 -4.99 -16.90
C GLN A 522 -23.69 -4.41 -16.03
N LYS A 523 -23.97 -5.11 -14.92
CA LYS A 523 -24.95 -4.66 -13.92
C LYS A 523 -24.23 -4.02 -12.76
N TYR A 524 -24.73 -2.87 -12.34
CA TYR A 524 -24.17 -2.12 -11.21
C TYR A 524 -24.87 -2.46 -9.89
N MET A 525 -24.08 -2.47 -8.83
CA MET A 525 -24.56 -2.42 -7.45
C MET A 525 -25.31 -1.08 -7.24
N ASP A 526 -26.45 -1.10 -6.59
CA ASP A 526 -27.16 0.14 -6.24
C ASP A 526 -26.55 0.82 -4.99
N ALA A 527 -26.92 2.09 -4.80
CA ALA A 527 -26.41 2.89 -3.69
C ALA A 527 -26.79 2.27 -2.31
N LYS A 528 -27.97 1.66 -2.17
CA LYS A 528 -28.39 1.00 -0.91
C LYS A 528 -27.44 -0.13 -0.54
N LYS A 529 -27.09 -0.97 -1.51
CA LYS A 529 -26.16 -2.08 -1.29
C LYS A 529 -24.76 -1.59 -0.94
N ALA A 530 -24.26 -0.55 -1.64
CA ALA A 530 -22.95 0.05 -1.34
C ALA A 530 -22.91 0.65 0.08
N ILE A 531 -23.95 1.39 0.48
CA ILE A 531 -24.09 1.93 1.85
C ILE A 531 -24.18 0.80 2.88
N GLY A 532 -24.92 -0.26 2.60
CA GLY A 532 -25.02 -1.42 3.46
C GLY A 532 -23.67 -2.12 3.69
N LEU A 533 -22.87 -2.28 2.63
CA LEU A 533 -21.51 -2.82 2.72
C LEU A 533 -20.59 -1.91 3.53
N LEU A 534 -20.65 -0.59 3.28
CA LEU A 534 -19.89 0.39 4.04
C LEU A 534 -20.19 0.30 5.54
N MET A 535 -21.48 0.30 5.90
CA MET A 535 -21.90 0.20 7.31
C MET A 535 -21.47 -1.11 7.98
N GLN A 536 -21.59 -2.24 7.28
CA GLN A 536 -21.17 -3.53 7.78
C GLN A 536 -19.65 -3.59 8.04
N ASN A 537 -18.85 -2.94 7.21
CA ASN A 537 -17.41 -2.82 7.42
C ASN A 537 -17.09 -1.90 8.61
N VAL A 538 -17.65 -0.71 8.60
CA VAL A 538 -17.36 0.32 9.62
C VAL A 538 -17.76 -0.15 11.03
N SER A 539 -18.90 -0.83 11.15
CA SER A 539 -19.36 -1.37 12.44
C SER A 539 -18.45 -2.50 13.00
N ARG A 540 -17.56 -3.05 12.17
CA ARG A 540 -16.58 -4.09 12.54
C ARG A 540 -15.13 -3.62 12.62
N ASN A 541 -14.90 -2.31 12.67
CA ASN A 541 -13.59 -1.65 12.67
C ASN A 541 -12.94 -1.55 11.25
N GLY A 542 -13.73 -1.71 10.21
CA GLY A 542 -13.24 -1.69 8.83
C GLY A 542 -13.34 -0.35 8.13
N THR A 543 -12.70 -0.29 6.99
CA THR A 543 -12.76 0.77 5.97
C THR A 543 -13.18 0.12 4.65
N MET A 544 -13.91 0.81 3.80
CA MET A 544 -14.29 0.31 2.47
C MET A 544 -13.58 1.09 1.39
N LEU A 545 -12.94 0.38 0.47
CA LEU A 545 -12.42 0.91 -0.79
C LEU A 545 -13.34 0.45 -1.93
N LEU A 546 -14.02 1.38 -2.57
CA LEU A 546 -14.98 1.11 -3.64
C LEU A 546 -14.37 1.41 -5.01
N ASN A 547 -14.22 0.39 -5.83
CA ASN A 547 -13.83 0.57 -7.23
C ASN A 547 -14.99 1.14 -8.04
N ILE A 548 -14.72 2.22 -8.76
CA ILE A 548 -15.64 2.90 -9.68
C ILE A 548 -15.18 2.58 -11.09
N THR A 549 -15.86 1.63 -11.71
CA THR A 549 -15.46 1.05 -12.99
C THR A 549 -15.58 2.04 -14.14
N GLN A 550 -14.47 2.32 -14.83
CA GLN A 550 -14.36 3.27 -15.94
C GLN A 550 -14.34 2.56 -17.30
N HIS A 551 -14.92 3.19 -18.31
CA HIS A 551 -14.71 2.80 -19.72
C HIS A 551 -13.24 2.81 -20.10
N GLY A 552 -12.87 2.04 -21.12
CA GLY A 552 -11.50 2.07 -21.65
C GLY A 552 -11.03 3.47 -22.02
N ARG A 553 -11.92 4.35 -22.49
CA ARG A 553 -11.63 5.75 -22.86
C ARG A 553 -11.60 6.73 -21.67
N GLY A 554 -11.93 6.29 -20.45
CA GLY A 554 -11.75 7.03 -19.21
C GLY A 554 -12.99 7.69 -18.64
N ASP A 555 -14.14 7.71 -19.34
CA ASP A 555 -15.42 8.21 -18.83
C ASP A 555 -16.19 7.16 -18.02
N LEU A 556 -17.33 7.55 -17.47
CA LEU A 556 -18.22 6.69 -16.69
C LEU A 556 -19.61 6.59 -17.32
N ASP A 557 -20.27 5.47 -17.14
CA ASP A 557 -21.69 5.36 -17.43
C ASP A 557 -22.53 6.36 -16.59
N PRO A 558 -23.57 6.97 -17.18
CA PRO A 558 -24.48 7.87 -16.45
C PRO A 558 -25.12 7.22 -15.20
N GLN A 559 -25.30 5.89 -15.21
CA GLN A 559 -25.81 5.15 -14.06
C GLN A 559 -24.82 5.14 -12.90
N VAL A 560 -23.52 4.98 -13.17
CA VAL A 560 -22.43 5.03 -12.17
C VAL A 560 -22.38 6.40 -11.52
N ILE A 561 -22.43 7.47 -12.34
CA ILE A 561 -22.43 8.86 -11.85
C ILE A 561 -23.61 9.09 -10.89
N ARG A 562 -24.79 8.57 -11.21
CA ARG A 562 -25.98 8.67 -10.35
C ARG A 562 -25.80 7.92 -9.03
N ILE A 563 -25.28 6.69 -9.07
CA ILE A 563 -25.03 5.91 -7.86
C ILE A 563 -24.03 6.62 -6.94
N CYS A 564 -22.93 7.17 -7.49
CA CYS A 564 -21.96 7.96 -6.72
C CYS A 564 -22.64 9.17 -6.03
N LYS A 565 -23.49 9.90 -6.75
CA LYS A 565 -24.24 11.05 -6.20
C LYS A 565 -25.21 10.62 -5.11
N ASP A 566 -25.89 9.49 -5.26
CA ASP A 566 -26.83 8.95 -4.27
C ASP A 566 -26.10 8.52 -2.98
N ILE A 567 -24.93 7.87 -3.09
CA ILE A 567 -24.07 7.55 -1.93
C ILE A 567 -23.65 8.85 -1.23
N GLY A 568 -23.20 9.86 -1.99
CA GLY A 568 -22.78 11.14 -1.46
C GLY A 568 -23.90 11.91 -0.75
N ALA A 569 -25.10 11.93 -1.33
CA ALA A 569 -26.26 12.55 -0.70
C ALA A 569 -26.60 11.91 0.66
N TRP A 570 -26.52 10.58 0.76
CA TRP A 570 -26.70 9.86 2.01
C TRP A 570 -25.60 10.18 3.03
N LEU A 571 -24.32 10.19 2.60
CA LEU A 571 -23.17 10.47 3.47
C LEU A 571 -23.13 11.92 3.96
N LYS A 572 -23.61 12.90 3.18
CA LYS A 572 -23.74 14.30 3.62
C LYS A 572 -24.65 14.44 4.85
N ILE A 573 -25.66 13.58 4.99
CA ILE A 573 -26.60 13.58 6.11
C ILE A 573 -26.10 12.71 7.25
N ASN A 574 -25.57 11.52 6.93
CA ASN A 574 -25.31 10.47 7.92
C ASN A 574 -23.81 10.26 8.23
N GLY A 575 -22.95 11.11 7.67
CA GLY A 575 -21.49 10.93 7.75
C GLY A 575 -20.91 10.92 9.17
N GLU A 576 -21.58 11.54 10.14
CA GLU A 576 -21.16 11.51 11.56
C GLU A 576 -21.21 10.10 12.17
N ALA A 577 -22.05 9.21 11.63
CA ALA A 577 -22.09 7.80 12.04
C ALA A 577 -20.96 6.97 11.39
N ILE A 578 -20.24 7.53 10.41
CA ILE A 578 -19.23 6.86 9.59
C ILE A 578 -17.84 7.39 9.90
N TYR A 579 -17.58 8.65 9.49
CA TYR A 579 -16.26 9.25 9.60
C TYR A 579 -15.86 9.46 11.08
N GLY A 580 -14.64 9.05 11.43
CA GLY A 580 -14.18 9.15 12.80
C GLY A 580 -14.81 8.15 13.77
N SER A 581 -15.78 7.35 13.31
CA SER A 581 -16.47 6.40 14.19
C SER A 581 -15.58 5.21 14.59
N ARG A 582 -16.01 4.54 15.68
CA ARG A 582 -15.46 3.27 16.16
C ARG A 582 -16.60 2.26 16.34
N PRO A 583 -16.32 0.96 16.37
CA PRO A 583 -17.32 -0.05 16.68
C PRO A 583 -17.97 0.21 18.04
N PHE A 584 -19.23 -0.12 18.17
CA PHE A 584 -19.91 -0.24 19.45
C PHE A 584 -19.68 -1.63 20.06
N GLU A 585 -20.13 -1.87 21.29
CA GLU A 585 -20.05 -3.13 22.05
C GLU A 585 -20.42 -4.37 21.19
N VAL A 586 -21.33 -4.22 20.25
CA VAL A 586 -21.69 -5.19 19.22
C VAL A 586 -21.74 -4.52 17.86
N TYR A 587 -21.34 -5.20 16.81
CA TYR A 587 -21.37 -4.64 15.45
C TYR A 587 -22.77 -4.41 14.90
N GLY A 588 -23.77 -5.12 15.42
CA GLY A 588 -25.15 -4.99 14.97
C GLY A 588 -26.08 -6.11 15.42
N GLU A 589 -27.34 -5.99 15.08
CA GLU A 589 -28.40 -6.98 15.28
C GLU A 589 -29.41 -6.93 14.14
N ASN A 590 -29.86 -8.07 13.61
CA ASN A 590 -30.75 -8.13 12.44
C ASN A 590 -30.20 -7.29 11.26
N SER A 591 -30.98 -6.31 10.80
CA SER A 591 -30.60 -5.35 9.74
C SER A 591 -30.10 -4.01 10.31
N VAL A 592 -29.60 -3.97 11.53
CA VAL A 592 -29.06 -2.77 12.19
C VAL A 592 -27.56 -2.92 12.36
N CYS A 593 -26.80 -1.89 11.99
CA CYS A 593 -25.38 -1.75 12.32
C CYS A 593 -25.16 -0.68 13.39
N TYR A 594 -24.25 -0.91 14.32
CA TYR A 594 -23.91 0.03 15.38
C TYR A 594 -22.52 0.61 15.22
N THR A 595 -22.41 1.92 15.45
CA THR A 595 -21.15 2.63 15.58
C THR A 595 -21.24 3.60 16.77
N ARG A 596 -20.10 4.09 17.26
CA ARG A 596 -20.02 5.16 18.25
C ARG A 596 -19.12 6.28 17.75
N ASN A 597 -19.47 7.51 18.07
CA ASN A 597 -18.69 8.68 17.74
C ASN A 597 -19.08 9.86 18.64
N ASN A 598 -18.09 10.63 19.11
CA ASN A 598 -18.31 11.83 19.94
C ASN A 598 -19.26 11.59 21.11
N GLY A 599 -19.14 10.47 21.82
CA GLY A 599 -19.96 10.12 22.98
C GLY A 599 -21.40 9.71 22.68
N ASN A 600 -21.76 9.53 21.41
CA ASN A 600 -23.07 9.03 20.98
C ASN A 600 -22.95 7.64 20.37
N VAL A 601 -24.02 6.88 20.44
CA VAL A 601 -24.19 5.62 19.69
C VAL A 601 -25.07 5.89 18.47
N TYR A 602 -24.72 5.31 17.34
CA TYR A 602 -25.47 5.41 16.09
C TYR A 602 -26.02 4.03 15.74
N ALA A 603 -27.33 3.95 15.53
CA ALA A 603 -28.02 2.76 15.04
C ALA A 603 -28.42 3.00 13.59
N THR A 604 -27.70 2.34 12.66
CA THR A 604 -28.01 2.40 11.23
C THR A 604 -28.92 1.26 10.84
N LEU A 605 -30.14 1.61 10.46
CA LEU A 605 -31.15 0.72 9.92
C LEU A 605 -30.88 0.51 8.42
N LEU A 606 -30.39 -0.67 8.04
CA LEU A 606 -30.11 -0.97 6.63
C LEU A 606 -31.40 -1.19 5.81
N ASP A 607 -32.47 -1.55 6.50
CA ASP A 607 -33.81 -1.67 5.92
C ASP A 607 -34.86 -1.33 6.98
N TRP A 608 -35.74 -0.40 6.65
CA TRP A 608 -36.83 -0.02 7.54
C TRP A 608 -38.13 0.06 6.76
N SER A 609 -39.11 -0.70 7.20
CA SER A 609 -40.44 -0.80 6.55
C SER A 609 -41.54 -0.04 7.27
N GLY A 610 -41.20 0.74 8.32
CA GLY A 610 -42.16 1.48 9.16
C GLY A 610 -42.38 0.79 10.51
N GLY A 611 -43.01 1.54 11.43
CA GLY A 611 -43.40 1.08 12.77
C GLY A 611 -42.28 1.18 13.83
N PRO A 612 -42.58 0.77 15.08
CA PRO A 612 -41.61 0.81 16.18
C PRO A 612 -40.52 -0.28 16.04
N ILE A 613 -39.31 0.06 16.48
CA ILE A 613 -38.15 -0.84 16.47
C ILE A 613 -37.57 -0.95 17.87
N THR A 614 -37.23 -2.15 18.30
CA THR A 614 -36.54 -2.41 19.56
C THR A 614 -35.10 -2.83 19.32
N PHE A 615 -34.15 -2.04 19.82
CA PHE A 615 -32.72 -2.27 19.81
C PHE A 615 -32.29 -2.96 21.11
N LYS A 616 -32.09 -4.29 21.08
CA LYS A 616 -31.77 -5.08 22.30
C LYS A 616 -30.40 -4.73 22.86
N ALA A 617 -29.45 -4.38 22.01
CA ALA A 617 -28.11 -3.97 22.41
C ALA A 617 -28.13 -2.67 23.23
N LEU A 618 -29.17 -1.85 23.14
CA LEU A 618 -29.29 -0.55 23.82
C LEU A 618 -30.18 -0.61 25.08
N ARG A 619 -30.17 -1.74 25.76
CA ARG A 619 -30.94 -1.95 27.04
C ARG A 619 -30.38 -1.17 28.21
N VAL A 620 -31.21 -0.97 29.25
CA VAL A 620 -30.75 -0.48 30.53
C VAL A 620 -29.76 -1.48 31.17
N GLY A 621 -28.68 -0.99 31.77
CA GLY A 621 -27.69 -1.82 32.45
C GLY A 621 -26.65 -2.46 31.52
N GLY A 622 -26.63 -2.13 30.24
CA GLY A 622 -25.52 -2.47 29.35
C GLY A 622 -24.18 -1.91 29.83
N ALA A 623 -23.07 -2.56 29.46
CA ALA A 623 -21.76 -2.18 29.97
C ALA A 623 -21.35 -0.76 29.53
N THR A 624 -21.65 -0.42 28.28
CA THR A 624 -21.17 0.79 27.64
C THR A 624 -22.21 1.91 27.63
N LEU A 625 -23.47 1.58 27.36
CA LEU A 625 -24.55 2.56 27.26
C LEU A 625 -25.13 2.94 28.64
N GLY A 626 -25.18 4.23 28.94
CA GLY A 626 -25.88 4.77 30.07
C GLY A 626 -27.38 4.91 29.85
N LYS A 627 -28.02 5.77 30.67
CA LYS A 627 -29.42 6.17 30.44
C LYS A 627 -29.51 7.01 29.16
N VAL A 628 -30.35 6.58 28.25
CA VAL A 628 -30.63 7.35 27.03
C VAL A 628 -31.39 8.63 27.36
N SER A 629 -30.88 9.76 26.97
CA SER A 629 -31.44 11.08 27.18
C SER A 629 -32.17 11.64 25.94
N LYS A 630 -31.69 11.22 24.73
CA LYS A 630 -32.27 11.70 23.44
C LYS A 630 -32.06 10.66 22.35
N VAL A 631 -33.05 10.59 21.45
CA VAL A 631 -32.96 9.83 20.20
C VAL A 631 -33.40 10.74 19.05
N GLU A 632 -32.58 10.85 18.03
CA GLU A 632 -32.83 11.69 16.85
C GLU A 632 -32.56 10.87 15.58
N MET A 633 -33.37 11.12 14.54
CA MET A 633 -33.07 10.61 13.21
C MET A 633 -32.25 11.65 12.46
N LEU A 634 -31.09 11.27 11.94
CA LEU A 634 -30.26 12.19 11.16
C LEU A 634 -31.00 12.64 9.89
N GLY A 635 -30.93 13.94 9.63
CA GLY A 635 -31.64 14.58 8.50
C GLY A 635 -33.14 14.77 8.71
N SER A 636 -33.63 14.63 9.96
CA SER A 636 -35.05 14.86 10.28
C SER A 636 -35.20 15.65 11.58
N ASP A 637 -36.03 16.66 11.58
CA ASP A 637 -36.41 17.43 12.78
C ASP A 637 -37.65 16.85 13.50
N VAL A 638 -38.16 15.70 13.05
CA VAL A 638 -39.34 15.06 13.63
C VAL A 638 -38.94 14.43 14.98
N PRO A 639 -39.61 14.87 16.09
CA PRO A 639 -39.34 14.28 17.42
C PRO A 639 -39.70 12.79 17.44
N LEU A 640 -38.78 11.96 18.00
CA LEU A 640 -38.99 10.53 18.17
C LEU A 640 -39.40 10.25 19.64
N THR A 641 -40.36 9.36 19.81
CA THR A 641 -40.68 8.83 21.15
C THR A 641 -39.92 7.52 21.36
N PHE A 642 -39.40 7.34 22.58
CA PHE A 642 -38.66 6.15 22.93
C PHE A 642 -38.88 5.72 24.37
N VAL A 643 -38.66 4.42 24.62
CA VAL A 643 -38.66 3.81 25.95
C VAL A 643 -37.44 2.89 26.05
N GLN A 644 -36.63 3.09 27.09
CA GLN A 644 -35.48 2.21 27.38
C GLN A 644 -35.80 1.37 28.65
N ASN A 645 -35.64 0.05 28.55
CA ASN A 645 -35.81 -0.91 29.61
C ASN A 645 -34.79 -2.05 29.54
N ASP A 646 -34.95 -3.10 30.31
CA ASP A 646 -34.08 -4.29 30.33
C ASP A 646 -34.16 -5.14 29.05
N GLN A 647 -35.21 -4.96 28.21
CA GLN A 647 -35.37 -5.65 26.94
C GLN A 647 -34.71 -4.90 25.79
N GLY A 648 -34.44 -3.58 25.93
CA GLY A 648 -33.85 -2.76 24.87
C GLY A 648 -34.32 -1.31 24.91
N LEU A 649 -33.93 -0.59 23.87
CA LEU A 649 -34.43 0.74 23.53
C LEU A 649 -35.47 0.59 22.41
N THR A 650 -36.73 0.82 22.72
CA THR A 650 -37.79 0.84 21.72
C THR A 650 -38.03 2.27 21.24
N VAL A 651 -37.89 2.50 19.93
CA VAL A 651 -38.09 3.80 19.28
C VAL A 651 -39.30 3.69 18.36
N THR A 652 -40.25 4.63 18.50
CA THR A 652 -41.39 4.75 17.60
C THR A 652 -41.06 5.76 16.51
N LEU A 653 -40.93 5.27 15.28
CA LEU A 653 -40.76 6.09 14.09
C LEU A 653 -42.12 6.40 13.49
N SER A 654 -42.41 7.70 13.27
CA SER A 654 -43.66 8.15 12.65
C SER A 654 -43.63 7.92 11.14
N ASP A 655 -44.78 7.51 10.56
CA ASP A 655 -44.94 7.39 9.11
C ASP A 655 -44.84 8.75 8.37
N SER A 656 -44.88 9.88 9.13
CA SER A 656 -44.68 11.23 8.60
C SER A 656 -43.22 11.57 8.28
N VAL A 657 -42.27 10.67 8.55
CA VAL A 657 -40.83 10.87 8.20
C VAL A 657 -40.66 10.78 6.70
N GLN A 658 -40.52 11.96 6.07
CA GLN A 658 -40.36 12.09 4.63
C GLN A 658 -39.13 11.36 4.11
N PRO A 659 -39.10 10.92 2.82
CA PRO A 659 -37.89 10.44 2.16
C PRO A 659 -36.76 11.48 2.27
N MET A 660 -35.49 11.02 2.38
CA MET A 660 -34.36 11.96 2.41
C MET A 660 -34.31 12.81 1.14
N PRO A 661 -34.13 14.14 1.25
CA PRO A 661 -33.96 15.00 0.09
C PRO A 661 -32.77 14.56 -0.76
N GLY A 662 -32.91 14.56 -2.08
CA GLY A 662 -31.80 14.23 -3.00
C GLY A 662 -31.68 12.77 -3.43
N ILE A 663 -32.46 11.85 -2.83
CA ILE A 663 -32.51 10.42 -3.22
C ILE A 663 -33.86 10.08 -3.87
N ALA A 664 -34.51 11.07 -4.48
CA ALA A 664 -35.89 11.00 -4.95
C ALA A 664 -36.14 9.89 -6.00
N ASP A 665 -35.13 9.56 -6.79
CA ASP A 665 -35.18 8.53 -7.84
C ASP A 665 -34.74 7.13 -7.38
N GLN A 666 -34.32 7.00 -6.12
CA GLN A 666 -33.83 5.76 -5.52
C GLN A 666 -34.56 5.43 -4.20
N PRO A 667 -35.81 4.95 -4.26
CA PRO A 667 -36.61 4.68 -3.06
C PRO A 667 -35.96 3.65 -2.10
N LEU A 668 -35.00 2.85 -2.58
CA LEU A 668 -34.29 1.86 -1.77
C LEU A 668 -33.21 2.46 -0.87
N ALA A 669 -32.37 3.39 -1.34
CA ALA A 669 -31.38 4.05 -0.51
C ALA A 669 -32.02 4.95 0.56
N SER A 670 -33.20 5.50 0.28
CA SER A 670 -34.00 6.27 1.23
C SER A 670 -34.51 5.46 2.44
N ARG A 671 -34.40 4.13 2.41
CA ARG A 671 -34.75 3.24 3.53
C ARG A 671 -33.63 3.02 4.53
N CYS A 672 -32.37 3.35 4.19
CA CYS A 672 -31.27 3.35 5.16
C CYS A 672 -31.38 4.58 6.03
N ARG A 673 -31.70 4.41 7.30
CA ARG A 673 -31.89 5.48 8.31
C ARG A 673 -30.85 5.36 9.41
N VAL A 674 -30.42 6.48 9.93
CA VAL A 674 -29.49 6.52 11.07
C VAL A 674 -30.13 7.23 12.24
N LEU A 675 -30.15 6.55 13.39
CA LEU A 675 -30.57 7.14 14.67
C LEU A 675 -29.33 7.49 15.47
N ARG A 676 -29.23 8.73 15.91
CA ARG A 676 -28.28 9.17 16.93
C ARG A 676 -28.90 8.98 18.31
N VAL A 677 -28.23 8.20 19.16
CA VAL A 677 -28.65 7.91 20.53
C VAL A 677 -27.68 8.58 21.49
N THR A 678 -28.14 9.62 22.19
CA THR A 678 -27.38 10.35 23.21
C THR A 678 -27.65 9.76 24.59
N HIS A 679 -26.60 9.53 25.37
CA HIS A 679 -26.65 8.94 26.71
C HIS A 679 -25.81 9.72 27.72
N ASP A 680 -25.88 9.40 28.98
CA ASP A 680 -25.33 10.19 30.09
C ASP A 680 -23.89 9.79 30.50
N ARG A 681 -23.22 8.87 29.79
CA ARG A 681 -21.85 8.44 30.11
C ARG A 681 -20.81 9.07 29.18
N GLY A 682 -19.76 9.69 29.76
CA GLY A 682 -18.66 10.37 29.05
C GLY A 682 -17.34 9.59 29.06
N TRP A 683 -17.35 8.31 28.68
CA TRP A 683 -16.15 7.49 28.60
C TRP A 683 -15.33 7.75 27.34
N ILE A 684 -14.00 7.71 27.47
CA ILE A 684 -13.07 7.53 26.35
C ILE A 684 -12.60 6.07 26.42
N ASN A 685 -12.89 5.32 25.39
CA ASN A 685 -12.44 3.92 25.26
C ASN A 685 -10.94 3.85 24.96
N ASP A 686 -10.34 2.72 25.24
CA ASP A 686 -8.92 2.46 25.04
C ASP A 686 -8.43 2.59 23.59
N ASP A 687 -9.36 2.59 22.61
CA ASP A 687 -9.08 2.73 21.18
C ASP A 687 -9.77 3.93 20.49
N ASP A 688 -10.33 4.85 21.26
CA ASP A 688 -10.97 6.06 20.70
C ASP A 688 -9.98 6.96 19.94
N PRO A 689 -10.47 7.85 19.06
CA PRO A 689 -9.62 8.81 18.37
C PRO A 689 -8.72 9.58 19.33
N GLY A 690 -7.42 9.66 19.00
CA GLY A 690 -6.42 10.33 19.83
C GLY A 690 -5.77 9.42 20.90
N THR A 691 -6.13 8.14 20.97
CA THR A 691 -5.38 7.15 21.77
C THR A 691 -4.18 6.64 20.97
N MET A 692 -3.04 6.47 21.63
CA MET A 692 -1.81 5.92 21.06
C MET A 692 -1.28 4.82 21.96
N ALA A 693 -1.08 3.62 21.42
CA ALA A 693 -0.66 2.45 22.18
C ALA A 693 0.34 1.56 21.39
N PRO A 694 1.52 2.10 20.99
CA PRO A 694 2.54 1.30 20.32
C PRO A 694 2.98 0.12 21.20
N GLY A 695 3.04 -1.07 20.62
CA GLY A 695 3.43 -2.29 21.36
C GLY A 695 2.31 -2.96 22.16
N TRP A 696 1.17 -2.28 22.36
CA TRP A 696 0.00 -2.86 23.02
C TRP A 696 -0.85 -3.68 22.05
N HIS A 697 -1.66 -4.59 22.59
CA HIS A 697 -2.51 -5.52 21.85
C HIS A 697 -3.97 -5.28 22.20
N ARG A 698 -4.78 -4.93 21.20
CA ARG A 698 -6.22 -4.85 21.39
C ARG A 698 -6.85 -6.25 21.35
N ARG A 699 -7.81 -6.49 22.19
CA ARG A 699 -8.65 -7.69 22.25
C ARG A 699 -10.12 -7.28 22.23
N CYS A 700 -10.93 -7.89 21.40
CA CYS A 700 -12.36 -7.61 21.23
C CYS A 700 -13.21 -8.84 21.49
N ASN A 701 -14.53 -8.64 21.55
CA ASN A 701 -15.53 -9.70 21.70
C ASN A 701 -15.29 -10.57 22.94
N LEU A 702 -14.85 -9.97 24.05
CA LEU A 702 -14.35 -10.68 25.22
C LEU A 702 -15.47 -11.35 26.03
N GLY A 703 -16.68 -10.74 26.08
CA GLY A 703 -17.78 -11.22 26.92
C GLY A 703 -17.52 -11.19 28.42
N THR A 704 -16.49 -10.48 28.86
CA THR A 704 -15.96 -10.48 30.22
C THR A 704 -16.43 -9.28 31.05
N GLY A 705 -17.32 -8.46 30.47
CA GLY A 705 -17.96 -7.33 31.15
C GLY A 705 -17.15 -6.03 31.11
N ASP A 706 -16.08 -6.00 30.34
CA ASP A 706 -15.26 -4.81 30.10
C ASP A 706 -16.03 -3.75 29.33
N PHE A 707 -15.56 -2.49 29.38
CA PHE A 707 -16.16 -1.39 28.66
C PHE A 707 -16.07 -1.67 27.12
N ASN A 708 -17.14 -1.42 26.41
CA ASN A 708 -17.23 -1.70 24.97
C ASN A 708 -16.84 -3.13 24.54
N ASN A 709 -16.80 -4.08 25.50
CA ASN A 709 -16.47 -5.49 25.27
C ASN A 709 -15.06 -5.74 24.68
N ASP A 710 -14.13 -4.84 24.97
CA ASP A 710 -12.75 -4.90 24.51
C ASP A 710 -11.74 -4.48 25.59
N LEU A 711 -10.47 -4.60 25.30
CA LEU A 711 -9.35 -4.20 26.15
C LEU A 711 -8.09 -4.00 25.30
N THR A 712 -7.25 -3.06 25.71
CA THR A 712 -5.87 -2.95 25.22
C THR A 712 -4.90 -3.44 26.30
N THR A 713 -4.03 -4.40 25.91
CA THR A 713 -3.13 -5.14 26.81
C THR A 713 -1.67 -4.96 26.42
N SER A 714 -0.77 -4.76 27.36
CA SER A 714 0.68 -4.85 27.18
C SER A 714 1.28 -5.94 28.06
N ASN A 715 2.22 -6.72 27.48
CA ASN A 715 3.03 -7.71 28.19
C ASN A 715 4.48 -7.25 28.38
N THR A 716 4.85 -6.06 27.90
CA THR A 716 6.23 -5.58 27.89
C THR A 716 6.36 -4.38 28.83
N PRO A 717 7.16 -4.50 29.91
CA PRO A 717 7.44 -3.35 30.75
C PRO A 717 8.06 -2.19 29.97
N GLY A 718 7.57 -0.98 30.20
CA GLY A 718 7.97 0.24 29.50
C GLY A 718 7.05 0.64 28.36
N ASP A 719 6.16 -0.22 27.85
CA ASP A 719 5.15 0.17 26.86
C ASP A 719 4.21 1.26 27.43
N ILE A 720 3.84 2.22 26.59
CA ILE A 720 3.02 3.37 26.96
C ILE A 720 1.73 3.38 26.17
N TRP A 721 0.60 3.42 26.87
CA TRP A 721 -0.70 3.82 26.31
C TRP A 721 -0.90 5.31 26.61
N SER A 722 -1.29 6.10 25.63
CA SER A 722 -1.41 7.55 25.77
C SER A 722 -2.72 8.06 25.17
N CYS A 723 -3.30 9.10 25.79
CA CYS A 723 -4.48 9.79 25.29
C CYS A 723 -4.44 11.28 25.68
N SER A 724 -4.93 12.16 24.78
CA SER A 724 -5.20 13.56 25.11
C SER A 724 -6.66 13.74 25.54
N PHE A 725 -6.90 14.49 26.60
CA PHE A 725 -8.24 14.81 27.10
C PHE A 725 -8.36 16.28 27.49
N THR A 726 -9.58 16.77 27.63
CA THR A 726 -9.88 18.13 28.13
C THR A 726 -10.77 18.02 29.35
N GLY A 727 -10.32 18.51 30.50
CA GLY A 727 -11.05 18.42 31.75
C GLY A 727 -10.22 18.88 32.92
N SER A 728 -10.74 18.67 34.14
CA SER A 728 -10.06 18.97 35.44
C SER A 728 -9.85 17.74 36.30
N SER A 729 -10.36 16.58 35.86
CA SER A 729 -10.14 15.29 36.50
C SER A 729 -10.21 14.15 35.50
N VAL A 730 -9.60 13.02 35.86
CA VAL A 730 -9.63 11.79 35.07
C VAL A 730 -9.64 10.57 35.98
N VAL A 731 -10.48 9.60 35.62
CA VAL A 731 -10.57 8.30 36.28
C VAL A 731 -10.08 7.24 35.32
N VAL A 732 -9.15 6.38 35.74
CA VAL A 732 -8.62 5.27 34.97
C VAL A 732 -9.34 3.98 35.33
N ILE A 733 -9.84 3.29 34.30
CA ILE A 733 -10.58 2.03 34.43
C ILE A 733 -9.72 0.92 33.82
N ALA A 734 -9.57 -0.15 34.59
CA ALA A 734 -8.91 -1.38 34.15
C ALA A 734 -9.49 -2.59 34.85
N PRO A 735 -9.43 -3.81 34.29
CA PRO A 735 -9.76 -5.00 35.03
C PRO A 735 -8.68 -5.32 36.06
N LYS A 736 -9.08 -5.98 37.15
CA LYS A 736 -8.17 -6.68 38.07
C LYS A 736 -8.24 -8.17 37.82
N GLU A 737 -7.10 -8.81 37.68
CA GLU A 737 -7.02 -10.25 37.39
C GLU A 737 -5.76 -10.90 37.98
N ALA A 738 -5.79 -12.21 38.17
CA ALA A 738 -4.65 -12.94 38.73
C ALA A 738 -3.42 -12.85 37.84
N GLY A 739 -2.27 -12.51 38.43
CA GLY A 739 -1.01 -12.38 37.72
C GLY A 739 -0.84 -11.11 36.88
N ALA A 740 -1.78 -10.17 36.94
CA ALA A 740 -1.65 -8.87 36.33
C ALA A 740 -0.51 -8.05 36.93
N GLY A 741 0.06 -7.15 36.16
CA GLY A 741 1.18 -6.29 36.56
C GLY A 741 0.72 -4.95 37.16
N ARG A 742 1.69 -4.04 37.25
CA ARG A 742 1.48 -2.66 37.70
C ARG A 742 1.53 -1.66 36.61
N ILE A 743 0.72 -0.62 36.73
CA ILE A 743 0.74 0.55 35.85
C ILE A 743 1.20 1.79 36.58
N GLU A 744 1.88 2.69 35.89
CA GLU A 744 2.14 4.04 36.37
C GLU A 744 1.32 5.01 35.52
N ILE A 745 0.63 5.94 36.18
CA ILE A 745 -0.19 6.96 35.56
C ILE A 745 0.53 8.31 35.59
N GLN A 746 0.75 8.90 34.42
CA GLN A 746 1.38 10.20 34.29
C GLN A 746 0.39 11.17 33.61
N ILE A 747 0.35 12.41 34.09
CA ILE A 747 -0.35 13.53 33.44
C ILE A 747 0.69 14.58 33.08
N ASP A 748 0.69 15.00 31.82
CA ASP A 748 1.62 15.99 31.26
C ASP A 748 3.08 15.67 31.57
N GLY A 749 3.43 14.39 31.51
CA GLY A 749 4.78 13.86 31.76
C GLY A 749 5.18 13.74 33.24
N LYS A 750 4.28 14.06 34.19
CA LYS A 750 4.53 13.89 35.62
C LYS A 750 3.79 12.67 36.18
N THR A 751 4.49 11.84 36.92
CA THR A 751 3.88 10.71 37.61
C THR A 751 2.94 11.20 38.70
N HIS A 752 1.67 10.77 38.64
CA HIS A 752 0.62 11.06 39.64
C HIS A 752 0.29 9.86 40.52
N ALA A 753 0.30 8.67 39.93
CA ALA A 753 -0.07 7.47 40.67
C ALA A 753 0.57 6.21 40.10
N THR A 754 0.57 5.15 40.92
CA THR A 754 0.79 3.75 40.47
C THR A 754 -0.37 2.91 40.94
N ALA A 755 -0.78 1.96 40.12
CA ALA A 755 -1.85 1.02 40.46
C ALA A 755 -1.40 -0.42 40.22
N ASP A 756 -1.75 -1.31 41.15
CA ASP A 756 -1.57 -2.75 41.02
C ASP A 756 -2.87 -3.34 40.45
N LEU A 757 -2.77 -4.00 39.30
CA LEU A 757 -3.90 -4.63 38.63
C LEU A 757 -4.08 -6.10 39.03
N SER A 758 -3.20 -6.63 39.89
CA SER A 758 -3.34 -8.01 40.41
C SER A 758 -4.47 -8.17 41.44
N THR A 759 -5.05 -9.34 41.45
CA THR A 759 -6.01 -9.78 42.50
C THR A 759 -5.84 -11.27 42.73
N THR A 760 -6.15 -11.72 43.96
CA THR A 760 -6.28 -13.13 44.31
C THR A 760 -7.68 -13.67 44.05
N ASP A 761 -8.64 -12.79 43.84
CA ASP A 761 -10.05 -13.09 43.59
C ASP A 761 -10.30 -13.43 42.11
N THR A 762 -11.54 -13.77 41.79
CA THR A 762 -11.97 -13.90 40.40
C THR A 762 -11.80 -12.56 39.70
N ARG A 763 -11.56 -12.60 38.39
CA ARG A 763 -11.41 -11.42 37.56
C ARG A 763 -12.53 -10.41 37.78
N GLN A 764 -12.17 -9.16 38.00
CA GLN A 764 -13.07 -8.03 38.20
C GLN A 764 -12.95 -7.05 37.07
N ALA A 765 -13.95 -6.98 36.17
CA ALA A 765 -13.99 -6.02 35.08
C ALA A 765 -14.26 -4.59 35.58
N ARG A 766 -13.88 -3.58 34.81
CA ARG A 766 -14.22 -2.16 34.99
C ARG A 766 -13.93 -1.60 36.42
N GLN A 767 -12.78 -1.94 36.97
CA GLN A 767 -12.39 -1.40 38.28
C GLN A 767 -11.82 0.01 38.10
N VAL A 768 -12.25 0.93 38.98
CA VAL A 768 -11.56 2.22 39.14
C VAL A 768 -10.22 1.93 39.81
N VAL A 769 -9.14 2.08 39.03
CA VAL A 769 -7.79 1.79 39.51
C VAL A 769 -7.02 3.06 39.91
N CYS A 770 -7.47 4.20 39.44
CA CYS A 770 -6.92 5.51 39.78
C CYS A 770 -7.94 6.62 39.54
N GLU A 771 -7.97 7.61 40.42
CA GLU A 771 -8.72 8.86 40.24
C GLU A 771 -7.79 10.03 40.50
N ILE A 772 -7.71 10.97 39.59
CA ILE A 772 -6.89 12.16 39.65
C ILE A 772 -7.81 13.36 39.48
N SER A 773 -7.84 14.26 40.47
CA SER A 773 -8.66 15.47 40.49
C SER A 773 -7.78 16.69 40.77
N GLY A 774 -8.35 17.90 40.55
CA GLY A 774 -7.65 19.16 40.80
C GLY A 774 -6.63 19.53 39.74
N LEU A 775 -6.74 18.99 38.53
CA LEU A 775 -5.99 19.47 37.38
C LEU A 775 -6.46 20.87 36.99
N THR A 776 -5.61 21.62 36.30
CA THR A 776 -6.04 22.89 35.65
C THR A 776 -7.11 22.57 34.63
N SER A 777 -8.22 23.35 34.58
CA SER A 777 -9.17 23.15 33.49
C SER A 777 -8.52 23.42 32.15
N GLY A 778 -8.45 22.43 31.28
CA GLY A 778 -7.77 22.53 29.99
C GLY A 778 -7.43 21.20 29.35
N LYS A 779 -6.59 21.28 28.31
CA LYS A 779 -6.10 20.10 27.59
C LYS A 779 -4.92 19.46 28.34
N HIS A 780 -5.00 18.17 28.55
CA HIS A 780 -3.98 17.33 29.19
C HIS A 780 -3.63 16.12 28.37
N THR A 781 -2.49 15.50 28.67
CA THR A 781 -2.10 14.19 28.14
C THR A 781 -1.92 13.21 29.28
N ILE A 782 -2.63 12.09 29.25
CA ILE A 782 -2.42 10.95 30.15
C ILE A 782 -1.55 9.91 29.46
N ASN A 783 -0.55 9.41 30.20
CA ASN A 783 0.24 8.23 29.83
C ASN A 783 0.02 7.15 30.89
N ILE A 784 -0.29 5.94 30.45
CA ILE A 784 -0.35 4.73 31.29
C ILE A 784 0.81 3.85 30.87
N VAL A 785 1.77 3.66 31.79
CA VAL A 785 3.03 2.95 31.53
C VAL A 785 2.99 1.58 32.18
N ASN A 786 3.25 0.51 31.44
CA ASN A 786 3.44 -0.82 31.98
C ASN A 786 4.73 -0.86 32.84
N ARG A 787 4.61 -1.20 34.14
CA ARG A 787 5.74 -1.34 35.06
C ARG A 787 6.03 -2.80 35.46
N GLY A 788 5.28 -3.78 34.88
CA GLY A 788 5.48 -5.20 35.19
C GLY A 788 5.35 -5.51 36.70
N PRO A 789 5.73 -6.71 37.19
CA PRO A 789 5.78 -7.92 36.36
C PRO A 789 4.35 -8.38 36.01
N GLY A 790 4.17 -8.98 34.88
CA GLY A 790 2.89 -9.46 34.39
C GLY A 790 2.20 -8.53 33.38
N PRO A 791 1.16 -9.04 32.69
CA PRO A 791 0.38 -8.26 31.74
C PRO A 791 -0.38 -7.12 32.41
N VAL A 792 -0.55 -6.00 31.73
CA VAL A 792 -1.39 -4.88 32.18
C VAL A 792 -2.44 -4.57 31.11
N ASN A 793 -3.61 -4.12 31.58
CA ASN A 793 -4.74 -3.80 30.71
C ASN A 793 -5.18 -2.35 30.94
N VAL A 794 -5.65 -1.70 29.87
CA VAL A 794 -6.43 -0.45 29.90
C VAL A 794 -7.80 -0.75 29.30
N ASP A 795 -8.87 -0.32 29.96
CA ASP A 795 -10.24 -0.53 29.52
C ASP A 795 -10.84 0.79 29.02
N ALA A 796 -10.86 1.81 29.88
CA ALA A 796 -11.34 3.15 29.52
C ALA A 796 -10.80 4.21 30.48
N ILE A 797 -10.98 5.47 30.12
CA ILE A 797 -10.88 6.61 31.05
C ILE A 797 -12.20 7.40 31.09
N LEU A 798 -12.55 7.94 32.23
CA LEU A 798 -13.64 8.89 32.41
C LEU A 798 -13.06 10.26 32.69
N VAL A 799 -13.47 11.26 31.91
CA VAL A 799 -13.03 12.65 32.04
C VAL A 799 -14.16 13.50 32.60
N GLN A 800 -13.84 14.40 33.54
CA GLN A 800 -14.80 15.31 34.18
C GLN A 800 -14.25 16.74 34.18
#